data_cad9b75621cd831b4ebebce4d4a9cf90
#
_entry.id   cad9b75621cd831b4ebebce4d4a9cf90
#
_cell.length_a   1.000
_cell.length_b   1.000
_cell.length_c   1.000
_cell.angle_alpha   90.00
_cell.angle_beta   90.00
_cell.angle_gamma   90.00
#
_symmetry.space_group_name_H-M   'P 1'
#
loop_
_entity.id
_entity.type
_entity.pdbx_description
1 polymer ?
#
loop_
_entity_poly.entity_id
_entity_poly.type
_entity_poly.pdbx_seq_one_letter_code
_entity_poly.pdbx_strand_id
1 'polypeptide(L)'
;MKCKILHEARGHMRVHLVCGRMTLKEADVLEYYLRAVDGVKEVKVYDRTQDAVIVYQNDRTSLIRALATFSFAKAESMELVPDHTARALNREFEDKLVFTVLRRAMAKMFFPAPIRMMLAIIRSAKYIKEGVKALLHGHLSVAVLDATAVTVSLVRGDFDTAGSVMFMLRLGEILEEWTHKKSVADLAGAMSLNVDKVWLKTNGTEVLMPIGDIQAGDRIVVRTGNMIPLDGKVVEGEALVNQASMTGESLPVQKSVGSYVYAGTVAEEGECVICVEKAMGGGRYDRIVRMIEESEKLKSTAEDKASRLADKLVPYTLGGTALTYLLTHNVTKMLAVLMVDFSCALKLSMPIAVLSAMRESSAHHISVKGGRFMEAVANADTIVFDKTGTLTYATPRVAMIETFGDREESEMLRLAACLEEHYPHSMANAVVAEAKDRGLSHEEYHSRVEYVVAHGISSTVEGKKVIIGSAHFVFEDEGCVIPEGEEAKFNALPAEYSHLYLCISGVLAAVICISDPLRKEAKDAIRALHACGIKKVVMMTGDNRKTAEAVAAEVGVDEFYAEVLPEDKANFIRREKEMGRTVIMVGDGVNDSPALSEASVGVAINTGAAIAREIADITVAAGDLYELVTLRQLSTALMARIHRNYRFIVGFNLMLILLGVGGIIQPTTSALLHNMSTLGISLKSMTDLLPEKAEEE
;
A
#
# COMPACT_ATOMS: atom_id res chain seq x y z
N MET A 1 -3.38 32.54 -17.71
CA MET A 1 -4.46 32.25 -18.67
C MET A 1 -5.68 33.08 -18.37
N LYS A 2 -6.51 33.49 -19.35
CA LYS A 2 -7.78 34.21 -19.04
C LYS A 2 -8.85 33.17 -18.69
N CYS A 3 -9.51 33.33 -17.53
CA CYS A 3 -10.60 32.49 -17.10
C CYS A 3 -11.78 33.36 -16.57
N LYS A 4 -13.00 32.83 -16.66
CA LYS A 4 -14.23 33.46 -16.18
C LYS A 4 -14.94 32.53 -15.23
N ILE A 5 -15.18 32.96 -14.00
CA ILE A 5 -16.00 32.20 -13.05
C ILE A 5 -17.44 32.25 -13.53
N LEU A 6 -18.01 31.08 -13.84
CA LEU A 6 -19.40 30.95 -14.29
C LEU A 6 -20.38 30.81 -13.11
N HIS A 7 -19.96 30.05 -12.12
CA HIS A 7 -20.72 29.78 -10.92
C HIS A 7 -19.79 29.54 -9.74
N GLU A 8 -20.16 30.04 -8.58
CA GLU A 8 -19.44 29.81 -7.34
C GLU A 8 -20.45 29.58 -6.20
N ALA A 9 -20.28 28.51 -5.45
CA ALA A 9 -20.99 28.22 -4.22
C ALA A 9 -19.97 27.81 -3.15
N ARG A 10 -20.37 27.72 -1.89
CA ARG A 10 -19.45 27.41 -0.79
C ARG A 10 -18.73 26.07 -1.05
N GLY A 11 -17.42 26.14 -1.29
CA GLY A 11 -16.58 24.96 -1.60
C GLY A 11 -16.65 24.43 -3.04
N HIS A 12 -17.45 25.06 -3.94
CA HIS A 12 -17.56 24.64 -5.34
C HIS A 12 -17.38 25.84 -6.28
N MET A 13 -16.55 25.68 -7.31
CA MET A 13 -16.33 26.70 -8.32
C MET A 13 -16.39 26.09 -9.72
N ARG A 14 -17.15 26.71 -10.63
CA ARG A 14 -17.13 26.41 -12.06
C ARG A 14 -16.49 27.57 -12.81
N VAL A 15 -15.42 27.26 -13.53
CA VAL A 15 -14.61 28.23 -14.26
C VAL A 15 -14.62 27.88 -15.74
N HIS A 16 -14.90 28.87 -16.59
CA HIS A 16 -14.73 28.75 -18.03
C HIS A 16 -13.36 29.31 -18.43
N LEU A 17 -12.62 28.53 -19.22
CA LEU A 17 -11.30 28.92 -19.70
C LEU A 17 -11.41 29.51 -21.08
N VAL A 18 -10.94 30.76 -21.24
CA VAL A 18 -10.95 31.46 -22.51
C VAL A 18 -9.73 31.02 -23.30
N CYS A 19 -9.81 29.84 -23.93
CA CYS A 19 -8.80 29.29 -24.81
C CYS A 19 -9.46 28.91 -26.16
N GLY A 20 -8.65 28.62 -27.16
CA GLY A 20 -9.14 28.00 -28.38
C GLY A 20 -9.70 26.58 -28.08
N ARG A 21 -9.85 25.75 -29.08
CA ARG A 21 -10.31 24.38 -28.89
C ARG A 21 -9.34 23.62 -27.98
N MET A 22 -9.78 23.18 -26.80
CA MET A 22 -8.97 22.43 -25.85
C MET A 22 -8.81 20.99 -26.31
N THR A 23 -7.56 20.52 -26.35
CA THR A 23 -7.25 19.11 -26.62
C THR A 23 -7.46 18.27 -25.35
N LEU A 24 -7.56 16.93 -25.50
CA LEU A 24 -7.68 16.03 -24.35
C LEU A 24 -6.46 16.16 -23.42
N LYS A 25 -5.26 16.22 -23.99
CA LYS A 25 -4.00 16.39 -23.24
C LYS A 25 -3.98 17.70 -22.46
N GLU A 26 -4.40 18.81 -23.05
CA GLU A 26 -4.51 20.09 -22.36
C GLU A 26 -5.54 20.05 -21.23
N ALA A 27 -6.65 19.36 -21.42
CA ALA A 27 -7.63 19.18 -20.36
C ALA A 27 -7.08 18.36 -19.18
N ASP A 28 -6.29 17.32 -19.47
CA ASP A 28 -5.62 16.52 -18.46
C ASP A 28 -4.54 17.32 -17.72
N VAL A 29 -3.70 18.06 -18.44
CA VAL A 29 -2.69 18.97 -17.86
C VAL A 29 -3.32 19.94 -16.87
N LEU A 30 -4.43 20.56 -17.26
CA LEU A 30 -5.15 21.48 -16.37
C LEU A 30 -5.74 20.77 -15.14
N GLU A 31 -6.34 19.59 -15.34
CA GLU A 31 -6.95 18.82 -14.26
C GLU A 31 -5.93 18.38 -13.21
N TYR A 32 -4.80 17.82 -13.65
CA TYR A 32 -3.72 17.42 -12.75
C TYR A 32 -3.04 18.60 -12.07
N TYR A 33 -2.83 19.70 -12.78
CA TYR A 33 -2.28 20.92 -12.18
C TYR A 33 -3.17 21.47 -11.06
N LEU A 34 -4.49 21.53 -11.28
CA LEU A 34 -5.42 22.04 -10.28
C LEU A 34 -5.59 21.09 -9.09
N ARG A 35 -5.50 19.77 -9.30
CA ARG A 35 -5.50 18.79 -8.21
C ARG A 35 -4.27 18.90 -7.30
N ALA A 36 -3.14 19.39 -7.81
CA ALA A 36 -1.93 19.60 -7.03
C ALA A 36 -1.97 20.87 -6.16
N VAL A 37 -3.01 21.69 -6.26
CA VAL A 37 -3.18 22.90 -5.44
C VAL A 37 -3.73 22.53 -4.06
N ASP A 38 -3.04 23.01 -3.01
CA ASP A 38 -3.46 22.77 -1.63
C ASP A 38 -4.91 23.22 -1.37
N GLY A 39 -5.69 22.37 -0.71
CA GLY A 39 -7.08 22.62 -0.39
C GLY A 39 -8.07 22.27 -1.52
N VAL A 40 -7.63 21.75 -2.65
CA VAL A 40 -8.49 21.23 -3.71
C VAL A 40 -8.80 19.76 -3.45
N LYS A 41 -10.09 19.41 -3.33
CA LYS A 41 -10.55 18.03 -3.13
C LYS A 41 -10.76 17.30 -4.45
N GLU A 42 -11.46 17.93 -5.39
CA GLU A 42 -11.83 17.33 -6.66
C GLU A 42 -11.78 18.36 -7.78
N VAL A 43 -11.31 17.93 -8.94
CA VAL A 43 -11.34 18.74 -10.18
C VAL A 43 -11.86 17.88 -11.31
N LYS A 44 -12.74 18.44 -12.12
CA LYS A 44 -13.20 17.83 -13.36
C LYS A 44 -13.19 18.84 -14.49
N VAL A 45 -12.39 18.61 -15.51
CA VAL A 45 -12.25 19.48 -16.66
C VAL A 45 -13.00 18.91 -17.85
N TYR A 46 -13.81 19.71 -18.49
CA TYR A 46 -14.62 19.35 -19.67
C TYR A 46 -13.99 19.96 -20.93
N ASP A 47 -13.32 19.14 -21.73
CA ASP A 47 -12.62 19.57 -22.97
C ASP A 47 -13.53 20.25 -24.00
N ARG A 48 -14.77 19.77 -24.15
CA ARG A 48 -15.74 20.28 -25.12
C ARG A 48 -16.31 21.66 -24.76
N THR A 49 -16.60 21.86 -23.48
CA THR A 49 -17.17 23.13 -22.98
C THR A 49 -16.09 24.08 -22.46
N GLN A 50 -14.86 23.60 -22.30
CA GLN A 50 -13.73 24.35 -21.74
C GLN A 50 -13.99 24.84 -20.31
N ASP A 51 -14.78 24.07 -19.55
CA ASP A 51 -15.11 24.39 -18.19
C ASP A 51 -14.34 23.48 -17.24
N ALA A 52 -13.91 24.03 -16.10
CA ALA A 52 -13.40 23.26 -14.96
C ALA A 52 -14.38 23.42 -13.79
N VAL A 53 -14.79 22.28 -13.23
CA VAL A 53 -15.55 22.22 -11.97
C VAL A 53 -14.58 21.79 -10.88
N ILE A 54 -14.47 22.60 -9.84
CA ILE A 54 -13.47 22.45 -8.78
C ILE A 54 -14.18 22.44 -7.45
N VAL A 55 -13.94 21.41 -6.65
CA VAL A 55 -14.39 21.29 -5.26
C VAL A 55 -13.19 21.57 -4.36
N TYR A 56 -13.29 22.55 -3.45
CA TYR A 56 -12.16 22.98 -2.63
C TYR A 56 -12.57 23.25 -1.19
N GLN A 57 -11.63 23.12 -0.26
CA GLN A 57 -11.77 23.47 1.15
C GLN A 57 -10.85 24.65 1.49
N ASN A 58 -11.40 25.66 2.17
CA ASN A 58 -10.73 26.73 2.91
C ASN A 58 -9.96 27.83 2.17
N ASP A 59 -9.26 27.64 1.05
CA ASP A 59 -8.49 28.75 0.44
C ASP A 59 -8.83 29.06 -1.02
N ARG A 60 -9.87 29.90 -1.18
CA ARG A 60 -10.25 30.48 -2.47
C ARG A 60 -9.10 31.24 -3.13
N THR A 61 -8.24 31.88 -2.35
CA THR A 61 -7.19 32.79 -2.85
C THR A 61 -6.08 32.02 -3.54
N SER A 62 -5.66 30.90 -2.97
CA SER A 62 -4.66 30.00 -3.56
C SER A 62 -5.16 29.44 -4.90
N LEU A 63 -6.42 28.99 -4.95
CA LEU A 63 -7.04 28.49 -6.18
C LEU A 63 -7.09 29.55 -7.30
N ILE A 64 -7.51 30.79 -6.98
CA ILE A 64 -7.54 31.89 -7.96
C ILE A 64 -6.12 32.24 -8.43
N ARG A 65 -5.13 32.24 -7.52
CA ARG A 65 -3.73 32.48 -7.88
C ARG A 65 -3.21 31.39 -8.81
N ALA A 66 -3.51 30.12 -8.51
CA ALA A 66 -3.12 28.99 -9.36
C ALA A 66 -3.74 29.12 -10.78
N LEU A 67 -5.02 29.43 -10.88
CA LEU A 67 -5.71 29.67 -12.16
C LEU A 67 -5.14 30.87 -12.93
N ALA A 68 -4.77 31.96 -12.25
CA ALA A 68 -4.19 33.15 -12.85
C ALA A 68 -2.77 32.91 -13.40
N THR A 69 -1.97 32.11 -12.68
CA THR A 69 -0.58 31.80 -13.06
C THR A 69 -0.46 30.60 -13.99
N PHE A 70 -1.55 29.88 -14.25
CA PHE A 70 -1.56 28.69 -15.10
C PHE A 70 -1.12 29.00 -16.54
N SER A 71 -0.24 28.16 -17.06
CA SER A 71 0.18 28.12 -18.47
C SER A 71 0.40 26.67 -18.89
N PHE A 72 -0.17 26.26 -20.01
CA PHE A 72 -0.01 24.90 -20.53
C PHE A 72 1.47 24.52 -20.72
N ALA A 73 2.28 25.40 -21.32
CA ALA A 73 3.69 25.15 -21.55
C ALA A 73 4.48 24.93 -20.24
N LYS A 74 4.16 25.69 -19.17
CA LYS A 74 4.79 25.52 -17.86
C LYS A 74 4.29 24.27 -17.13
N ALA A 75 3.01 23.95 -17.20
CA ALA A 75 2.44 22.78 -16.56
C ALA A 75 2.84 21.48 -17.29
N GLU A 76 3.00 21.52 -18.60
CA GLU A 76 3.50 20.39 -19.41
C GLU A 76 4.97 20.05 -19.09
N SER A 77 5.81 21.07 -18.82
CA SER A 77 7.20 20.87 -18.39
C SER A 77 7.33 20.27 -16.98
N MET A 78 6.27 20.27 -16.18
CA MET A 78 6.24 19.67 -14.84
C MET A 78 5.97 18.16 -14.86
N GLU A 79 5.72 17.55 -16.04
CA GLU A 79 5.43 16.12 -16.22
C GLU A 79 4.39 15.56 -15.24
N LEU A 80 3.40 16.39 -14.87
CA LEU A 80 2.36 16.04 -13.91
C LEU A 80 1.35 15.02 -14.46
N VAL A 81 1.26 14.89 -15.79
CA VAL A 81 0.24 14.09 -16.47
C VAL A 81 0.82 12.74 -16.85
N PRO A 82 0.20 11.61 -16.41
CA PRO A 82 0.57 10.28 -16.85
C PRO A 82 0.38 10.10 -18.37
N ASP A 83 1.18 9.23 -18.99
CA ASP A 83 1.07 8.89 -20.42
C ASP A 83 -0.31 8.29 -20.76
N HIS A 84 -0.97 7.63 -19.80
CA HIS A 84 -2.29 7.04 -19.94
C HIS A 84 -3.27 7.60 -18.91
N THR A 85 -4.04 8.61 -19.30
CA THR A 85 -5.08 9.19 -18.43
C THR A 85 -6.39 8.40 -18.51
N ALA A 86 -7.19 8.45 -17.43
CA ALA A 86 -8.52 7.84 -17.41
C ALA A 86 -9.42 8.37 -18.55
N ARG A 87 -9.22 9.64 -18.95
CA ARG A 87 -9.93 10.27 -20.08
C ARG A 87 -9.51 9.66 -21.42
N ALA A 88 -8.23 9.46 -21.66
CA ALA A 88 -7.71 8.82 -22.86
C ALA A 88 -8.22 7.37 -22.98
N LEU A 89 -8.20 6.62 -21.87
CA LEU A 89 -8.73 5.26 -21.81
C LEU A 89 -10.21 5.19 -22.12
N ASN A 90 -11.02 6.08 -21.53
CA ASN A 90 -12.46 6.11 -21.81
C ASN A 90 -12.75 6.44 -23.28
N ARG A 91 -11.98 7.36 -23.88
CA ARG A 91 -12.12 7.70 -25.30
C ARG A 91 -11.74 6.57 -26.22
N GLU A 92 -10.62 5.91 -25.95
CA GLU A 92 -10.19 4.72 -26.69
C GLU A 92 -11.28 3.61 -26.65
N PHE A 93 -11.87 3.43 -25.47
CA PHE A 93 -12.98 2.49 -25.30
C PHE A 93 -14.22 2.89 -26.09
N GLU A 94 -14.67 4.15 -25.96
CA GLU A 94 -15.82 4.68 -26.72
C GLU A 94 -15.61 4.52 -28.23
N ASP A 95 -14.43 4.85 -28.73
CA ASP A 95 -14.09 4.74 -30.15
C ASP A 95 -14.10 3.28 -30.62
N LYS A 96 -13.50 2.35 -29.87
CA LYS A 96 -13.53 0.90 -30.16
C LYS A 96 -14.95 0.35 -30.14
N LEU A 97 -15.76 0.74 -29.17
CA LEU A 97 -17.15 0.30 -29.02
C LEU A 97 -18.01 0.82 -30.19
N VAL A 98 -17.99 2.14 -30.40
CA VAL A 98 -18.76 2.79 -31.47
C VAL A 98 -18.35 2.24 -32.83
N PHE A 99 -17.06 2.12 -33.11
CA PHE A 99 -16.58 1.54 -34.36
C PHE A 99 -17.05 0.09 -34.56
N THR A 100 -17.01 -0.72 -33.50
CA THR A 100 -17.44 -2.13 -33.56
C THR A 100 -18.96 -2.24 -33.85
N VAL A 101 -19.77 -1.40 -33.19
CA VAL A 101 -21.23 -1.35 -33.40
C VAL A 101 -21.57 -0.83 -34.80
N LEU A 102 -20.96 0.32 -35.20
CA LEU A 102 -21.19 0.93 -36.51
C LEU A 102 -20.79 0.00 -37.64
N ARG A 103 -19.60 -0.64 -37.54
CA ARG A 103 -19.14 -1.62 -38.53
C ARG A 103 -20.13 -2.77 -38.72
N ARG A 104 -20.73 -3.26 -37.62
CA ARG A 104 -21.74 -4.32 -37.67
C ARG A 104 -23.03 -3.81 -38.29
N ALA A 105 -23.51 -2.65 -37.88
CA ALA A 105 -24.72 -2.04 -38.45
C ALA A 105 -24.58 -1.80 -39.97
N MET A 106 -23.46 -1.22 -40.40
CA MET A 106 -23.15 -0.99 -41.82
C MET A 106 -23.04 -2.29 -42.58
N ALA A 107 -22.36 -3.30 -42.04
CA ALA A 107 -22.25 -4.61 -42.73
C ALA A 107 -23.61 -5.27 -42.87
N LYS A 108 -24.51 -5.14 -41.90
CA LYS A 108 -25.87 -5.69 -41.97
C LYS A 108 -26.78 -4.91 -42.96
N MET A 109 -26.57 -3.60 -43.09
CA MET A 109 -27.40 -2.71 -43.87
C MET A 109 -26.96 -2.64 -45.36
N PHE A 110 -25.65 -2.62 -45.61
CA PHE A 110 -25.13 -2.35 -46.98
C PHE A 110 -24.52 -3.56 -47.66
N PHE A 111 -24.13 -4.66 -46.94
CA PHE A 111 -23.48 -5.78 -47.57
C PHE A 111 -24.49 -6.91 -47.93
N PRO A 112 -24.48 -7.39 -49.17
CA PRO A 112 -25.24 -8.58 -49.59
C PRO A 112 -24.87 -9.82 -48.79
N ALA A 113 -25.78 -10.78 -48.69
CA ALA A 113 -25.58 -12.02 -47.91
C ALA A 113 -24.27 -12.77 -48.24
N PRO A 114 -23.82 -12.92 -49.52
CA PRO A 114 -22.54 -13.59 -49.81
C PRO A 114 -21.32 -12.91 -49.21
N ILE A 115 -21.29 -11.57 -49.20
CA ILE A 115 -20.18 -10.80 -48.60
C ILE A 115 -20.18 -10.96 -47.12
N ARG A 116 -21.36 -10.91 -46.46
CA ARG A 116 -21.48 -11.14 -45.00
C ARG A 116 -21.01 -12.55 -44.62
N MET A 117 -21.33 -13.53 -45.40
CA MET A 117 -20.88 -14.93 -45.25
C MET A 117 -19.36 -15.04 -45.32
N MET A 118 -18.73 -14.46 -46.36
CA MET A 118 -17.27 -14.46 -46.51
C MET A 118 -16.59 -13.76 -45.34
N LEU A 119 -17.10 -12.61 -44.88
CA LEU A 119 -16.58 -11.89 -43.74
C LEU A 119 -16.74 -12.68 -42.44
N ALA A 120 -17.84 -13.42 -42.26
CA ALA A 120 -18.04 -14.27 -41.09
C ALA A 120 -17.00 -15.41 -41.06
N ILE A 121 -16.73 -16.05 -42.19
CA ILE A 121 -15.72 -17.11 -42.31
C ILE A 121 -14.31 -16.56 -42.01
N ILE A 122 -13.94 -15.43 -42.60
CA ILE A 122 -12.62 -14.80 -42.34
C ILE A 122 -12.44 -14.47 -40.86
N ARG A 123 -13.46 -13.88 -40.23
CA ARG A 123 -13.39 -13.50 -38.81
C ARG A 123 -13.38 -14.70 -37.85
N SER A 124 -14.03 -15.80 -38.22
CA SER A 124 -14.06 -17.01 -37.41
C SER A 124 -12.68 -17.66 -37.26
N ALA A 125 -11.78 -17.43 -38.21
CA ALA A 125 -10.44 -17.99 -38.20
C ALA A 125 -9.65 -17.64 -36.92
N LYS A 126 -9.85 -16.42 -36.34
CA LYS A 126 -9.25 -16.03 -35.09
C LYS A 126 -9.70 -16.97 -33.96
N TYR A 127 -11.00 -17.10 -33.76
CA TYR A 127 -11.59 -17.87 -32.65
C TYR A 127 -11.30 -19.35 -32.77
N ILE A 128 -11.40 -19.91 -33.99
CA ILE A 128 -11.10 -21.32 -34.26
C ILE A 128 -9.62 -21.61 -33.98
N LYS A 129 -8.70 -20.73 -34.44
CA LYS A 129 -7.26 -20.87 -34.20
C LYS A 129 -6.93 -20.86 -32.70
N GLU A 130 -7.54 -19.97 -31.94
CA GLU A 130 -7.33 -19.87 -30.49
C GLU A 130 -7.85 -21.12 -29.76
N GLY A 131 -9.05 -21.60 -30.11
CA GLY A 131 -9.60 -22.83 -29.54
C GLY A 131 -8.79 -24.08 -29.89
N VAL A 132 -8.35 -24.23 -31.14
CA VAL A 132 -7.48 -25.34 -31.56
C VAL A 132 -6.13 -25.27 -30.85
N LYS A 133 -5.55 -24.08 -30.72
CA LYS A 133 -4.31 -23.88 -29.96
C LYS A 133 -4.47 -24.32 -28.50
N ALA A 134 -5.57 -23.96 -27.84
CA ALA A 134 -5.85 -24.37 -26.47
C ALA A 134 -5.97 -25.90 -26.34
N LEU A 135 -6.67 -26.56 -27.25
CA LEU A 135 -6.81 -28.02 -27.30
C LEU A 135 -5.46 -28.73 -27.53
N LEU A 136 -4.62 -28.22 -28.43
CA LEU A 136 -3.29 -28.78 -28.69
C LEU A 136 -2.35 -28.70 -27.49
N HIS A 137 -2.56 -27.73 -26.61
CA HIS A 137 -1.81 -27.60 -25.33
C HIS A 137 -2.47 -28.38 -24.18
N GLY A 138 -3.52 -29.14 -24.43
CA GLY A 138 -4.20 -29.95 -23.42
C GLY A 138 -5.08 -29.13 -22.44
N HIS A 139 -5.37 -27.86 -22.74
CA HIS A 139 -6.17 -26.99 -21.89
C HIS A 139 -7.59 -26.79 -22.41
N LEU A 140 -8.59 -27.24 -21.64
CA LEU A 140 -9.99 -26.93 -21.92
C LEU A 140 -10.31 -25.54 -21.33
N SER A 141 -10.17 -24.49 -22.13
CA SER A 141 -10.44 -23.11 -21.78
C SER A 141 -11.67 -22.55 -22.49
N VAL A 142 -12.08 -21.34 -22.15
CA VAL A 142 -13.17 -20.59 -22.75
C VAL A 142 -13.01 -20.47 -24.28
N ALA A 143 -11.77 -20.33 -24.77
CA ALA A 143 -11.49 -20.30 -26.21
C ALA A 143 -11.99 -21.56 -26.97
N VAL A 144 -12.06 -22.71 -26.27
CA VAL A 144 -12.65 -23.95 -26.86
C VAL A 144 -14.18 -23.85 -26.98
N LEU A 145 -14.84 -23.23 -25.96
CA LEU A 145 -16.28 -22.98 -26.00
C LEU A 145 -16.64 -22.03 -27.15
N ASP A 146 -15.92 -20.93 -27.28
CA ASP A 146 -16.10 -19.92 -28.30
C ASP A 146 -15.88 -20.50 -29.70
N ALA A 147 -14.79 -21.23 -29.89
CA ALA A 147 -14.49 -21.93 -31.14
C ALA A 147 -15.58 -22.94 -31.50
N THR A 148 -16.08 -23.68 -30.51
CA THR A 148 -17.17 -24.66 -30.73
C THR A 148 -18.46 -23.96 -31.16
N ALA A 149 -18.84 -22.87 -30.44
CA ALA A 149 -20.05 -22.12 -30.79
C ALA A 149 -20.01 -21.52 -32.20
N VAL A 150 -18.86 -20.91 -32.56
CA VAL A 150 -18.65 -20.34 -33.90
C VAL A 150 -18.66 -21.44 -34.97
N THR A 151 -17.92 -22.53 -34.75
CA THR A 151 -17.81 -23.64 -35.70
C THR A 151 -19.16 -24.31 -35.96
N VAL A 152 -19.93 -24.60 -34.91
CA VAL A 152 -21.27 -25.21 -35.02
C VAL A 152 -22.21 -24.32 -35.84
N SER A 153 -22.19 -23.00 -35.60
CA SER A 153 -23.01 -22.05 -36.35
C SER A 153 -22.62 -22.00 -37.84
N LEU A 154 -21.32 -22.02 -38.15
CA LEU A 154 -20.82 -22.04 -39.53
C LEU A 154 -21.18 -23.33 -40.27
N VAL A 155 -21.01 -24.50 -39.65
CA VAL A 155 -21.33 -25.83 -40.24
C VAL A 155 -22.82 -25.93 -40.56
N ARG A 156 -23.68 -25.29 -39.79
CA ARG A 156 -25.12 -25.20 -40.09
C ARG A 156 -25.47 -24.26 -41.22
N GLY A 157 -24.52 -23.47 -41.71
CA GLY A 157 -24.79 -22.41 -42.68
C GLY A 157 -25.50 -21.19 -42.08
N ASP A 158 -25.56 -21.09 -40.75
CA ASP A 158 -26.16 -19.95 -40.07
C ASP A 158 -25.09 -18.88 -39.78
N PHE A 159 -24.71 -18.19 -40.85
CA PHE A 159 -23.65 -17.15 -40.78
C PHE A 159 -24.08 -15.90 -40.02
N ASP A 160 -25.40 -15.62 -39.94
CA ASP A 160 -25.91 -14.49 -39.16
C ASP A 160 -25.79 -14.75 -37.66
N THR A 161 -26.06 -15.97 -37.20
CA THR A 161 -25.81 -16.41 -35.83
C THR A 161 -24.32 -16.41 -35.52
N ALA A 162 -23.46 -17.01 -36.39
CA ALA A 162 -22.01 -16.98 -36.20
C ALA A 162 -21.47 -15.56 -36.09
N GLY A 163 -21.94 -14.64 -36.94
CA GLY A 163 -21.57 -13.24 -36.91
C GLY A 163 -22.06 -12.53 -35.63
N SER A 164 -23.22 -12.94 -35.08
CA SER A 164 -23.76 -12.38 -33.83
C SER A 164 -22.97 -12.85 -32.62
N VAL A 165 -22.61 -14.13 -32.58
CA VAL A 165 -21.74 -14.72 -31.56
C VAL A 165 -20.40 -13.98 -31.52
N MET A 166 -19.68 -13.92 -32.65
CA MET A 166 -18.40 -13.23 -32.75
C MET A 166 -18.47 -11.74 -32.37
N PHE A 167 -19.61 -11.08 -32.66
CA PHE A 167 -19.82 -9.71 -32.24
C PHE A 167 -19.95 -9.60 -30.71
N MET A 168 -20.72 -10.50 -30.06
CA MET A 168 -20.87 -10.51 -28.60
C MET A 168 -19.56 -10.83 -27.90
N LEU A 169 -18.78 -11.79 -28.42
CA LEU A 169 -17.45 -12.10 -27.92
C LEU A 169 -16.53 -10.88 -28.01
N ARG A 170 -16.51 -10.20 -29.18
CA ARG A 170 -15.70 -8.99 -29.33
C ARG A 170 -16.14 -7.86 -28.42
N LEU A 171 -17.43 -7.72 -28.17
CA LEU A 171 -17.94 -6.74 -27.21
C LEU A 171 -17.48 -7.08 -25.78
N GLY A 172 -17.52 -8.35 -25.40
CA GLY A 172 -16.99 -8.85 -24.12
C GLY A 172 -15.51 -8.52 -23.94
N GLU A 173 -14.67 -8.84 -24.96
CA GLU A 173 -13.23 -8.51 -24.95
C GLU A 173 -12.96 -7.02 -24.74
N ILE A 174 -13.70 -6.13 -25.42
CA ILE A 174 -13.55 -4.68 -25.31
C ILE A 174 -13.93 -4.19 -23.90
N LEU A 175 -15.02 -4.71 -23.34
CA LEU A 175 -15.47 -4.37 -21.98
C LEU A 175 -14.48 -4.84 -20.92
N GLU A 176 -13.94 -6.05 -21.06
CA GLU A 176 -12.94 -6.62 -20.17
C GLU A 176 -11.65 -5.81 -20.19
N GLU A 177 -11.10 -5.53 -21.38
CA GLU A 177 -9.88 -4.70 -21.54
C GLU A 177 -10.04 -3.32 -20.88
N TRP A 178 -11.18 -2.65 -21.14
CA TRP A 178 -11.44 -1.33 -20.57
C TRP A 178 -11.56 -1.35 -19.05
N THR A 179 -12.34 -2.30 -18.51
CA THR A 179 -12.61 -2.39 -17.08
C THR A 179 -11.32 -2.63 -16.30
N HIS A 180 -10.47 -3.54 -16.82
CA HIS A 180 -9.16 -3.83 -16.21
C HIS A 180 -8.24 -2.60 -16.25
N LYS A 181 -8.03 -2.00 -17.43
CA LYS A 181 -7.18 -0.82 -17.60
C LYS A 181 -7.64 0.36 -16.74
N LYS A 182 -8.97 0.57 -16.64
CA LYS A 182 -9.54 1.63 -15.80
C LYS A 182 -9.25 1.39 -14.33
N SER A 183 -9.41 0.16 -13.83
CA SER A 183 -9.14 -0.18 -12.44
C SER A 183 -7.67 0.04 -12.06
N VAL A 184 -6.74 -0.38 -12.94
CA VAL A 184 -5.30 -0.13 -12.77
C VAL A 184 -4.99 1.37 -12.76
N ALA A 185 -5.60 2.15 -13.68
CA ALA A 185 -5.39 3.59 -13.76
C ALA A 185 -5.94 4.33 -12.52
N ASP A 186 -7.12 3.92 -12.02
CA ASP A 186 -7.73 4.50 -10.82
C ASP A 186 -6.87 4.23 -9.58
N LEU A 187 -6.31 3.01 -9.42
CA LEU A 187 -5.37 2.68 -8.35
C LEU A 187 -4.06 3.46 -8.48
N ALA A 188 -3.46 3.50 -9.67
CA ALA A 188 -2.23 4.26 -9.91
C ALA A 188 -2.42 5.75 -9.62
N GLY A 189 -3.57 6.31 -9.97
CA GLY A 189 -3.93 7.69 -9.65
C GLY A 189 -3.99 7.95 -8.14
N ALA A 190 -4.62 7.06 -7.38
CA ALA A 190 -4.69 7.17 -5.92
C ALA A 190 -3.31 7.07 -5.27
N MET A 191 -2.46 6.14 -5.72
CA MET A 191 -1.10 5.96 -5.19
C MET A 191 -0.15 7.09 -5.58
N SER A 192 -0.39 7.79 -6.70
CA SER A 192 0.46 8.89 -7.17
C SER A 192 0.35 10.17 -6.34
N LEU A 193 -0.67 10.31 -5.51
CA LEU A 193 -0.86 11.47 -4.64
C LEU A 193 0.11 11.51 -3.45
N ASN A 194 0.71 10.38 -3.06
CA ASN A 194 1.72 10.33 -2.00
C ASN A 194 3.10 10.69 -2.55
N VAL A 195 3.61 11.88 -2.22
CA VAL A 195 4.87 12.41 -2.75
C VAL A 195 6.05 11.93 -1.90
N ASP A 196 6.91 11.06 -2.45
CA ASP A 196 8.21 10.77 -1.87
C ASP A 196 9.14 11.99 -2.03
N LYS A 197 9.71 12.46 -0.93
CA LYS A 197 10.64 13.59 -0.88
C LYS A 197 12.05 13.09 -0.58
N VAL A 198 13.04 13.74 -1.16
CA VAL A 198 14.46 13.44 -0.95
C VAL A 198 15.21 14.71 -0.57
N TRP A 199 16.29 14.57 0.19
CA TRP A 199 17.15 15.67 0.56
C TRP A 199 18.14 15.95 -0.56
N LEU A 200 17.97 17.09 -1.24
CA LEU A 200 18.90 17.60 -2.24
C LEU A 200 19.97 18.46 -1.58
N LYS A 201 21.24 18.14 -1.81
CA LYS A 201 22.38 18.95 -1.33
C LYS A 201 22.83 19.95 -2.41
N THR A 202 22.56 21.23 -2.16
CA THR A 202 22.95 22.32 -3.08
C THR A 202 23.66 23.43 -2.31
N ASN A 203 24.88 23.78 -2.75
CA ASN A 203 25.68 24.86 -2.15
C ASN A 203 25.87 24.74 -0.61
N GLY A 204 26.00 23.53 -0.09
CA GLY A 204 26.20 23.28 1.34
C GLY A 204 24.93 23.34 2.19
N THR A 205 23.77 23.58 1.59
CA THR A 205 22.45 23.49 2.25
C THR A 205 21.66 22.29 1.72
N GLU A 206 20.85 21.71 2.58
CA GLU A 206 19.98 20.60 2.25
C GLU A 206 18.54 21.08 2.11
N VAL A 207 17.92 20.75 1.00
CA VAL A 207 16.54 21.13 0.68
C VAL A 207 15.72 19.87 0.43
N LEU A 208 14.59 19.75 1.10
CA LEU A 208 13.68 18.63 0.90
C LEU A 208 12.84 18.85 -0.36
N MET A 209 13.10 18.04 -1.40
CA MET A 209 12.43 18.14 -2.71
C MET A 209 11.67 16.87 -3.08
N PRO A 210 10.60 16.98 -3.87
CA PRO A 210 9.97 15.81 -4.48
C PRO A 210 10.97 15.05 -5.37
N ILE A 211 10.97 13.71 -5.32
CA ILE A 211 11.89 12.88 -6.10
C ILE A 211 11.75 13.08 -7.62
N GLY A 212 10.54 13.46 -8.08
CA GLY A 212 10.27 13.75 -9.50
C GLY A 212 10.99 14.98 -10.04
N ASP A 213 11.44 15.88 -9.17
CA ASP A 213 12.13 17.13 -9.54
C ASP A 213 13.66 16.94 -9.59
N ILE A 214 14.18 15.76 -9.22
CA ILE A 214 15.61 15.43 -9.21
C ILE A 214 16.09 15.11 -10.61
N GLN A 215 17.20 15.74 -11.02
CA GLN A 215 17.84 15.56 -12.32
C GLN A 215 19.13 14.75 -12.23
N ALA A 216 19.57 14.21 -13.37
CA ALA A 216 20.89 13.58 -13.45
C ALA A 216 22.00 14.61 -13.14
N GLY A 217 22.92 14.28 -12.25
CA GLY A 217 23.96 15.16 -11.73
C GLY A 217 23.63 15.80 -10.38
N ASP A 218 22.38 15.75 -9.93
CA ASP A 218 21.98 16.21 -8.59
C ASP A 218 22.60 15.36 -7.50
N ARG A 219 22.84 15.98 -6.33
CA ARG A 219 23.41 15.33 -5.16
C ARG A 219 22.35 15.15 -4.10
N ILE A 220 22.01 13.91 -3.78
CA ILE A 220 21.02 13.54 -2.77
C ILE A 220 21.70 12.96 -1.54
N VAL A 221 21.18 13.33 -0.36
CA VAL A 221 21.66 12.82 0.93
C VAL A 221 20.83 11.62 1.34
N VAL A 222 21.50 10.51 1.65
CA VAL A 222 20.86 9.29 2.17
C VAL A 222 21.47 8.99 3.53
N ARG A 223 20.59 8.87 4.54
CA ARG A 223 20.94 8.62 5.93
C ARG A 223 20.59 7.21 6.35
N THR A 224 21.15 6.79 7.48
CA THR A 224 20.82 5.52 8.13
C THR A 224 19.31 5.27 8.16
N GLY A 225 18.89 4.07 7.77
CA GLY A 225 17.49 3.66 7.69
C GLY A 225 16.74 4.13 6.45
N ASN A 226 17.35 4.96 5.58
CA ASN A 226 16.71 5.46 4.37
C ASN A 226 17.00 4.57 3.16
N MET A 227 15.98 4.43 2.31
CA MET A 227 16.14 3.79 1.00
C MET A 227 16.85 4.74 0.04
N ILE A 228 17.74 4.20 -0.77
CA ILE A 228 18.37 4.91 -1.87
C ILE A 228 17.32 5.11 -2.97
N PRO A 229 16.93 6.34 -3.26
CA PRO A 229 15.76 6.59 -4.12
C PRO A 229 16.07 6.51 -5.62
N LEU A 230 17.34 6.70 -6.02
CA LEU A 230 17.79 6.79 -7.41
C LEU A 230 19.18 6.15 -7.56
N ASP A 231 19.43 5.56 -8.74
CA ASP A 231 20.73 5.01 -9.09
C ASP A 231 21.79 6.10 -9.18
N GLY A 232 22.98 5.84 -8.64
CA GLY A 232 24.05 6.82 -8.68
C GLY A 232 25.35 6.36 -8.05
N LYS A 233 26.30 7.29 -7.92
CA LYS A 233 27.59 7.07 -7.26
C LYS A 233 27.71 7.86 -5.97
N VAL A 234 28.25 7.23 -4.95
CA VAL A 234 28.61 7.90 -3.70
C VAL A 234 29.72 8.90 -3.98
N VAL A 235 29.48 10.17 -3.64
CA VAL A 235 30.45 11.28 -3.81
C VAL A 235 31.00 11.81 -2.51
N GLU A 236 30.27 11.60 -1.37
CA GLU A 236 30.71 11.98 -0.03
C GLU A 236 30.16 10.95 0.98
N GLY A 237 30.92 10.70 2.06
CA GLY A 237 30.53 9.80 3.15
C GLY A 237 30.70 8.32 2.81
N GLU A 238 30.23 7.47 3.72
CA GLU A 238 30.19 6.01 3.57
C GLU A 238 28.96 5.45 4.27
N ALA A 239 28.44 4.33 3.75
CA ALA A 239 27.28 3.66 4.32
C ALA A 239 27.36 2.15 4.12
N LEU A 240 26.83 1.39 5.08
CA LEU A 240 26.52 -0.03 4.91
C LEU A 240 25.16 -0.15 4.22
N VAL A 241 25.15 -0.72 3.01
CA VAL A 241 23.94 -0.77 2.17
C VAL A 241 23.47 -2.21 2.04
N ASN A 242 22.24 -2.46 2.47
CA ASN A 242 21.55 -3.73 2.26
C ASN A 242 21.05 -3.81 0.82
N GLN A 243 21.51 -4.84 0.11
CA GLN A 243 21.16 -5.10 -1.30
C GLN A 243 20.36 -6.41 -1.45
N ALA A 244 19.82 -6.96 -0.35
CA ALA A 244 19.10 -8.24 -0.34
C ALA A 244 17.92 -8.28 -1.34
N SER A 245 17.26 -7.15 -1.54
CA SER A 245 16.17 -6.98 -2.52
C SER A 245 16.60 -7.21 -3.98
N MET A 246 17.89 -7.04 -4.29
CA MET A 246 18.44 -7.21 -5.64
C MET A 246 19.29 -8.47 -5.81
N THR A 247 20.11 -8.79 -4.80
CA THR A 247 21.08 -9.88 -4.89
C THR A 247 20.64 -11.15 -4.17
N GLY A 248 19.66 -11.05 -3.27
CA GLY A 248 19.24 -12.13 -2.38
C GLY A 248 20.22 -12.40 -1.21
N GLU A 249 21.30 -11.63 -1.11
CA GLU A 249 22.29 -11.78 -0.03
C GLU A 249 21.91 -10.85 1.14
N SER A 250 21.80 -11.42 2.34
CA SER A 250 21.35 -10.69 3.54
C SER A 250 22.44 -9.84 4.20
N LEU A 251 23.70 -9.95 3.81
CA LEU A 251 24.80 -9.19 4.40
C LEU A 251 24.91 -7.82 3.75
N PRO A 252 24.89 -6.72 4.52
CA PRO A 252 25.05 -5.39 3.99
C PRO A 252 26.47 -5.18 3.44
N VAL A 253 26.57 -4.42 2.36
CA VAL A 253 27.81 -4.15 1.64
C VAL A 253 28.26 -2.72 1.94
N GLN A 254 29.53 -2.54 2.37
CA GLN A 254 30.09 -1.22 2.58
C GLN A 254 30.25 -0.48 1.25
N LYS A 255 29.67 0.72 1.16
CA LYS A 255 29.77 1.64 0.03
C LYS A 255 30.49 2.90 0.47
N SER A 256 31.60 3.18 -0.20
CA SER A 256 32.44 4.37 0.00
C SER A 256 32.43 5.25 -1.23
N VAL A 257 33.09 6.40 -1.16
CA VAL A 257 33.22 7.35 -2.29
C VAL A 257 33.70 6.64 -3.56
N GLY A 258 32.95 6.81 -4.65
CA GLY A 258 33.16 6.16 -5.94
C GLY A 258 32.40 4.85 -6.12
N SER A 259 31.83 4.28 -5.07
CA SER A 259 31.00 3.08 -5.15
C SER A 259 29.67 3.38 -5.84
N TYR A 260 29.22 2.43 -6.66
CA TYR A 260 27.87 2.50 -7.26
C TYR A 260 26.81 1.98 -6.28
N VAL A 261 25.68 2.71 -6.23
CA VAL A 261 24.52 2.34 -5.40
C VAL A 261 23.26 2.31 -6.25
N TYR A 262 22.36 1.41 -5.91
CA TYR A 262 21.15 1.12 -6.69
C TYR A 262 19.90 1.61 -5.97
N ALA A 263 18.97 2.14 -6.75
CA ALA A 263 17.64 2.51 -6.26
C ALA A 263 16.91 1.28 -5.67
N GLY A 264 16.24 1.49 -4.53
CA GLY A 264 15.54 0.39 -3.83
C GLY A 264 16.39 -0.37 -2.82
N THR A 265 17.69 -0.09 -2.72
CA THR A 265 18.54 -0.60 -1.64
C THR A 265 18.51 0.33 -0.43
N VAL A 266 18.89 -0.13 0.75
CA VAL A 266 18.72 0.62 2.00
C VAL A 266 20.07 0.82 2.69
N ALA A 267 20.33 2.05 3.14
CA ALA A 267 21.46 2.35 4.01
C ALA A 267 21.15 1.90 5.45
N GLU A 268 21.75 0.79 5.90
CA GLU A 268 21.54 0.28 7.26
C GLU A 268 22.32 1.10 8.30
N GLU A 269 23.54 1.50 7.97
CA GLU A 269 24.39 2.34 8.81
C GLU A 269 25.14 3.38 7.97
N GLY A 270 25.41 4.54 8.55
CA GLY A 270 26.18 5.62 7.94
C GLY A 270 25.32 6.62 7.16
N GLU A 271 25.99 7.61 6.62
CA GLU A 271 25.40 8.66 5.78
C GLU A 271 26.25 8.81 4.53
N CYS A 272 25.61 8.88 3.37
CA CYS A 272 26.31 9.13 2.12
C CYS A 272 25.56 10.13 1.24
N VAL A 273 26.33 10.87 0.45
CA VAL A 273 25.82 11.75 -0.61
C VAL A 273 26.01 11.03 -1.95
N ILE A 274 24.92 10.89 -2.69
CA ILE A 274 24.87 10.17 -3.96
C ILE A 274 24.69 11.18 -5.08
N CYS A 275 25.57 11.15 -6.07
CA CYS A 275 25.35 11.86 -7.34
C CYS A 275 24.49 10.99 -8.25
N VAL A 276 23.32 11.48 -8.61
CA VAL A 276 22.34 10.76 -9.44
C VAL A 276 22.88 10.64 -10.88
N GLU A 277 23.04 9.41 -11.38
CA GLU A 277 23.51 9.18 -12.76
C GLU A 277 22.40 9.13 -13.78
N LYS A 278 21.23 8.61 -13.40
CA LYS A 278 20.05 8.61 -14.24
C LYS A 278 18.90 9.24 -13.48
N ALA A 279 18.44 10.38 -13.96
CA ALA A 279 17.09 10.83 -13.65
C ALA A 279 16.12 9.73 -14.08
N MET A 280 15.01 9.59 -13.35
CA MET A 280 14.02 8.55 -13.63
C MET A 280 13.65 8.52 -15.11
N GLY A 281 14.10 7.50 -15.81
CA GLY A 281 13.56 7.11 -17.11
C GLY A 281 12.30 6.28 -16.89
N GLY A 282 11.15 6.89 -17.10
CA GLY A 282 9.82 6.35 -16.81
C GLY A 282 9.21 7.09 -15.61
N GLY A 283 8.12 7.82 -15.85
CA GLY A 283 7.45 8.62 -14.84
C GLY A 283 7.06 7.79 -13.62
N ARG A 284 6.85 8.44 -12.49
CA ARG A 284 6.35 7.84 -11.22
C ARG A 284 5.16 6.91 -11.46
N TYR A 285 4.28 7.27 -12.39
CA TYR A 285 3.13 6.48 -12.82
C TYR A 285 3.54 5.11 -13.37
N ASP A 286 4.56 5.02 -14.22
CA ASP A 286 5.03 3.75 -14.79
C ASP A 286 5.63 2.81 -13.74
N ARG A 287 6.26 3.37 -12.69
CA ARG A 287 6.73 2.59 -11.54
C ARG A 287 5.54 2.04 -10.75
N ILE A 288 4.52 2.87 -10.50
CA ILE A 288 3.31 2.46 -9.80
C ILE A 288 2.56 1.40 -10.61
N VAL A 289 2.43 1.58 -11.93
CA VAL A 289 1.81 0.58 -12.81
C VAL A 289 2.59 -0.73 -12.76
N ARG A 290 3.92 -0.71 -12.83
CA ARG A 290 4.75 -1.93 -12.67
C ARG A 290 4.54 -2.58 -11.30
N MET A 291 4.48 -1.80 -10.23
CA MET A 291 4.23 -2.29 -8.88
C MET A 291 2.84 -2.92 -8.75
N ILE A 292 1.83 -2.37 -9.44
CA ILE A 292 0.49 -2.96 -9.52
C ILE A 292 0.52 -4.27 -10.31
N GLU A 293 1.21 -4.32 -11.45
CA GLU A 293 1.38 -5.54 -12.25
C GLU A 293 2.11 -6.64 -11.48
N GLU A 294 3.10 -6.29 -10.66
CA GLU A 294 3.78 -7.22 -9.75
C GLU A 294 2.87 -7.68 -8.62
N SER A 295 2.08 -6.76 -8.05
CA SER A 295 1.06 -7.06 -7.05
C SER A 295 -0.01 -8.03 -7.56
N GLU A 296 -0.39 -7.96 -8.85
CA GLU A 296 -1.31 -8.91 -9.48
C GLU A 296 -0.76 -10.35 -9.50
N LYS A 297 0.55 -10.54 -9.43
CA LYS A 297 1.16 -11.88 -9.28
C LYS A 297 0.91 -12.46 -7.87
N LEU A 298 0.67 -11.61 -6.87
CA LEU A 298 0.37 -11.98 -5.49
C LEU A 298 -1.14 -12.13 -5.27
N LYS A 299 -1.78 -12.96 -6.12
CA LYS A 299 -3.22 -13.22 -6.08
C LYS A 299 -3.67 -13.78 -4.75
N SER A 300 -4.88 -13.42 -4.33
CA SER A 300 -5.53 -14.03 -3.18
C SER A 300 -5.88 -15.49 -3.46
N THR A 301 -5.97 -16.30 -2.40
CA THR A 301 -6.43 -17.70 -2.51
C THR A 301 -7.85 -17.76 -3.09
N ALA A 302 -8.69 -16.78 -2.76
CA ALA A 302 -10.06 -16.67 -3.28
C ALA A 302 -10.07 -16.39 -4.79
N GLU A 303 -9.19 -15.49 -5.30
CA GLU A 303 -9.03 -15.25 -6.73
C GLU A 303 -8.53 -16.49 -7.48
N ASP A 304 -7.52 -17.17 -6.95
CA ASP A 304 -6.97 -18.38 -7.52
C ASP A 304 -7.98 -19.52 -7.54
N LYS A 305 -8.75 -19.70 -6.46
CA LYS A 305 -9.85 -20.68 -6.40
C LYS A 305 -10.92 -20.37 -7.43
N ALA A 306 -11.31 -19.10 -7.57
CA ALA A 306 -12.32 -18.70 -8.54
C ALA A 306 -11.84 -18.89 -9.98
N SER A 307 -10.60 -18.53 -10.29
CA SER A 307 -9.99 -18.75 -11.61
C SER A 307 -9.92 -20.23 -11.95
N ARG A 308 -9.43 -21.08 -11.02
CA ARG A 308 -9.39 -22.55 -11.23
C ARG A 308 -10.78 -23.18 -11.34
N LEU A 309 -11.76 -22.67 -10.58
CA LEU A 309 -13.14 -23.15 -10.68
C LEU A 309 -13.75 -22.76 -12.03
N ALA A 310 -13.50 -21.55 -12.50
CA ALA A 310 -13.92 -21.10 -13.81
C ALA A 310 -13.44 -22.05 -14.91
N ASP A 311 -12.15 -22.40 -14.90
CA ASP A 311 -11.59 -23.34 -15.89
C ASP A 311 -12.15 -24.76 -15.71
N LYS A 312 -12.39 -25.22 -14.47
CA LYS A 312 -13.02 -26.51 -14.19
C LYS A 312 -14.48 -26.59 -14.65
N LEU A 313 -15.18 -25.48 -14.78
CA LEU A 313 -16.56 -25.45 -15.28
C LEU A 313 -16.65 -25.66 -16.80
N VAL A 314 -15.60 -25.39 -17.57
CA VAL A 314 -15.58 -25.55 -19.01
C VAL A 314 -15.97 -26.99 -19.48
N PRO A 315 -15.39 -28.06 -18.96
CA PRO A 315 -15.81 -29.43 -19.29
C PRO A 315 -17.29 -29.70 -18.99
N TYR A 316 -17.81 -29.16 -17.87
CA TYR A 316 -19.23 -29.33 -17.52
C TYR A 316 -20.15 -28.56 -18.47
N THR A 317 -19.75 -27.38 -18.93
CA THR A 317 -20.48 -26.61 -19.94
C THR A 317 -20.50 -27.36 -21.27
N LEU A 318 -19.36 -27.93 -21.69
CA LEU A 318 -19.30 -28.78 -22.89
C LEU A 318 -20.17 -30.04 -22.76
N GLY A 319 -20.08 -30.70 -21.60
CA GLY A 319 -20.93 -31.89 -21.29
C GLY A 319 -22.42 -31.56 -21.28
N GLY A 320 -22.79 -30.45 -20.64
CA GLY A 320 -24.16 -29.93 -20.62
C GLY A 320 -24.68 -29.55 -22.00
N THR A 321 -23.80 -28.98 -22.82
CA THR A 321 -24.07 -28.67 -24.23
C THR A 321 -24.38 -29.90 -25.03
N ALA A 322 -23.53 -30.94 -24.92
CA ALA A 322 -23.73 -32.22 -25.62
C ALA A 322 -25.02 -32.91 -25.14
N LEU A 323 -25.26 -32.94 -23.82
CA LEU A 323 -26.46 -33.50 -23.21
C LEU A 323 -27.73 -32.78 -23.68
N THR A 324 -27.69 -31.43 -23.71
CA THR A 324 -28.82 -30.62 -24.20
C THR A 324 -29.15 -30.96 -25.66
N TYR A 325 -28.13 -31.17 -26.51
CA TYR A 325 -28.35 -31.58 -27.89
C TYR A 325 -28.93 -32.98 -27.97
N LEU A 326 -28.39 -33.92 -27.24
CA LEU A 326 -28.87 -35.32 -27.20
C LEU A 326 -30.34 -35.43 -26.76
N LEU A 327 -30.73 -34.63 -25.76
CA LEU A 327 -32.10 -34.67 -25.21
C LEU A 327 -33.10 -33.87 -26.07
N THR A 328 -32.68 -32.79 -26.70
CA THR A 328 -33.62 -31.88 -27.38
C THR A 328 -33.55 -31.93 -28.90
N HIS A 329 -32.47 -32.49 -29.44
CA HIS A 329 -32.11 -32.43 -30.89
C HIS A 329 -32.19 -31.03 -31.49
N ASN A 330 -32.06 -30.00 -30.62
CA ASN A 330 -32.19 -28.58 -30.98
C ASN A 330 -30.87 -27.83 -30.76
N VAL A 331 -30.23 -27.44 -31.85
CA VAL A 331 -28.94 -26.73 -31.82
C VAL A 331 -29.07 -25.32 -31.22
N THR A 332 -30.23 -24.67 -31.38
CA THR A 332 -30.45 -23.37 -30.77
C THR A 332 -30.40 -23.45 -29.23
N LYS A 333 -31.02 -24.48 -28.63
CA LYS A 333 -30.96 -24.75 -27.21
C LYS A 333 -29.54 -25.14 -26.74
N MET A 334 -28.84 -25.92 -27.56
CA MET A 334 -27.43 -26.26 -27.33
C MET A 334 -26.54 -25.00 -27.33
N LEU A 335 -26.71 -24.10 -28.31
CA LEU A 335 -25.98 -22.85 -28.40
C LEU A 335 -26.27 -21.93 -27.19
N ALA A 336 -27.48 -21.97 -26.63
CA ALA A 336 -27.80 -21.17 -25.43
C ALA A 336 -26.97 -21.57 -24.20
N VAL A 337 -26.57 -22.85 -24.10
CA VAL A 337 -25.64 -23.29 -23.04
C VAL A 337 -24.22 -22.79 -23.31
N LEU A 338 -23.75 -22.88 -24.56
CA LEU A 338 -22.41 -22.41 -24.94
C LEU A 338 -22.20 -20.89 -24.79
N MET A 339 -23.29 -20.10 -24.94
CA MET A 339 -23.21 -18.63 -24.91
C MET A 339 -23.10 -18.06 -23.51
N VAL A 340 -23.27 -18.85 -22.46
CA VAL A 340 -23.18 -18.42 -21.08
C VAL A 340 -21.94 -19.03 -20.44
N ASP A 341 -20.90 -18.22 -20.30
CA ASP A 341 -19.66 -18.61 -19.67
C ASP A 341 -19.59 -18.08 -18.23
N PHE A 342 -19.16 -18.94 -17.32
CA PHE A 342 -18.94 -18.54 -15.92
C PHE A 342 -17.57 -17.87 -15.72
N SER A 343 -16.65 -18.12 -16.62
CA SER A 343 -15.24 -17.80 -16.49
C SER A 343 -14.96 -16.30 -16.62
N CYS A 344 -15.51 -15.65 -17.65
CA CYS A 344 -15.27 -14.24 -17.94
C CYS A 344 -15.63 -13.35 -16.75
N ALA A 345 -16.83 -13.50 -16.20
CA ALA A 345 -17.29 -12.69 -15.09
C ALA A 345 -16.46 -12.93 -13.80
N LEU A 346 -16.05 -14.16 -13.51
CA LEU A 346 -15.25 -14.50 -12.35
C LEU A 346 -13.81 -13.97 -12.47
N LYS A 347 -13.17 -14.21 -13.61
CA LYS A 347 -11.78 -13.80 -13.86
C LYS A 347 -11.61 -12.27 -13.91
N LEU A 348 -12.67 -11.53 -14.25
CA LEU A 348 -12.63 -10.08 -14.34
C LEU A 348 -13.03 -9.40 -13.05
N SER A 349 -14.18 -9.77 -12.45
CA SER A 349 -14.75 -9.02 -11.31
C SER A 349 -13.96 -9.13 -10.02
N MET A 350 -13.22 -10.23 -9.81
CA MET A 350 -12.47 -10.43 -8.59
C MET A 350 -11.18 -9.61 -8.52
N PRO A 351 -10.28 -9.63 -9.52
CA PRO A 351 -9.13 -8.73 -9.53
C PRO A 351 -9.53 -7.26 -9.43
N ILE A 352 -10.61 -6.85 -10.10
CA ILE A 352 -11.13 -5.49 -10.02
C ILE A 352 -11.57 -5.13 -8.61
N ALA A 353 -12.23 -6.04 -7.89
CA ALA A 353 -12.61 -5.80 -6.50
C ALA A 353 -11.39 -5.63 -5.60
N VAL A 354 -10.33 -6.42 -5.82
CA VAL A 354 -9.05 -6.30 -5.09
C VAL A 354 -8.36 -4.97 -5.39
N LEU A 355 -8.25 -4.60 -6.67
CA LEU A 355 -7.65 -3.32 -7.07
C LEU A 355 -8.44 -2.12 -6.50
N SER A 356 -9.78 -2.21 -6.46
CA SER A 356 -10.63 -1.18 -5.86
C SER A 356 -10.42 -1.08 -4.35
N ALA A 357 -10.27 -2.23 -3.66
CA ALA A 357 -9.96 -2.26 -2.24
C ALA A 357 -8.58 -1.67 -1.93
N MET A 358 -7.56 -1.97 -2.76
CA MET A 358 -6.22 -1.38 -2.64
C MET A 358 -6.24 0.14 -2.88
N ARG A 359 -7.04 0.60 -3.85
CA ARG A 359 -7.25 2.04 -4.08
C ARG A 359 -7.85 2.73 -2.85
N GLU A 360 -8.92 2.15 -2.28
CA GLU A 360 -9.57 2.68 -1.09
C GLU A 360 -8.65 2.65 0.13
N SER A 361 -7.87 1.56 0.31
CA SER A 361 -6.82 1.50 1.34
C SER A 361 -5.80 2.63 1.18
N SER A 362 -5.36 2.92 -0.07
CA SER A 362 -4.43 4.01 -0.34
C SER A 362 -5.00 5.39 0.01
N ALA A 363 -6.31 5.60 -0.11
CA ALA A 363 -6.97 6.84 0.33
C ALA A 363 -6.93 7.02 1.86
N HIS A 364 -6.80 5.91 2.61
CA HIS A 364 -6.58 5.89 4.06
C HIS A 364 -5.09 5.79 4.43
N HIS A 365 -4.17 6.17 3.54
CA HIS A 365 -2.73 6.09 3.77
C HIS A 365 -2.20 4.67 4.08
N ILE A 366 -2.93 3.64 3.64
CA ILE A 366 -2.56 2.23 3.80
C ILE A 366 -2.12 1.70 2.43
N SER A 367 -0.86 1.30 2.30
CA SER A 367 -0.33 0.68 1.09
C SER A 367 -0.26 -0.84 1.25
N VAL A 368 -0.87 -1.58 0.34
CA VAL A 368 -0.96 -3.05 0.36
C VAL A 368 -0.23 -3.61 -0.85
N LYS A 369 0.69 -4.56 -0.65
CA LYS A 369 1.50 -5.16 -1.72
C LYS A 369 0.76 -6.21 -2.56
N GLY A 370 -0.43 -6.65 -2.15
CA GLY A 370 -1.22 -7.61 -2.94
C GLY A 370 -2.48 -8.12 -2.26
N GLY A 371 -3.41 -8.64 -3.07
CA GLY A 371 -4.72 -9.12 -2.61
C GLY A 371 -4.66 -10.23 -1.57
N ARG A 372 -3.63 -11.09 -1.64
CA ARG A 372 -3.44 -12.18 -0.66
C ARG A 372 -3.29 -11.66 0.77
N PHE A 373 -2.69 -10.48 0.94
CA PHE A 373 -2.47 -9.90 2.25
C PHE A 373 -3.78 -9.34 2.82
N MET A 374 -4.64 -8.75 1.99
CA MET A 374 -6.00 -8.36 2.42
C MET A 374 -6.83 -9.58 2.81
N GLU A 375 -6.74 -10.70 2.05
CA GLU A 375 -7.40 -11.95 2.43
C GLU A 375 -6.89 -12.46 3.79
N ALA A 376 -5.59 -12.44 4.02
CA ALA A 376 -4.98 -12.86 5.28
C ALA A 376 -5.40 -11.93 6.44
N VAL A 377 -5.42 -10.61 6.24
CA VAL A 377 -5.97 -9.66 7.21
C VAL A 377 -7.44 -9.96 7.52
N ALA A 378 -8.28 -10.25 6.50
CA ALA A 378 -9.68 -10.60 6.70
C ALA A 378 -9.89 -11.89 7.51
N ASN A 379 -8.95 -12.82 7.45
CA ASN A 379 -9.00 -14.11 8.13
C ASN A 379 -8.17 -14.17 9.42
N ALA A 380 -7.52 -13.07 9.80
CA ALA A 380 -6.62 -13.05 10.95
C ALA A 380 -7.37 -13.35 12.26
N ASP A 381 -6.79 -14.24 13.05
CA ASP A 381 -7.23 -14.61 14.39
C ASP A 381 -6.46 -13.85 15.47
N THR A 382 -5.16 -13.63 15.23
CA THR A 382 -4.21 -13.07 16.19
C THR A 382 -3.51 -11.86 15.60
N ILE A 383 -3.37 -10.83 16.40
CA ILE A 383 -2.53 -9.67 16.09
C ILE A 383 -1.45 -9.52 17.16
N VAL A 384 -0.22 -9.34 16.75
CA VAL A 384 0.94 -9.16 17.60
C VAL A 384 1.46 -7.75 17.38
N PHE A 385 1.55 -6.97 18.45
CA PHE A 385 2.11 -5.63 18.43
C PHE A 385 3.51 -5.62 19.04
N ASP A 386 4.46 -4.98 18.37
CA ASP A 386 5.60 -4.44 19.09
C ASP A 386 5.14 -3.28 19.99
N LYS A 387 5.84 -3.03 21.11
CA LYS A 387 5.51 -1.89 21.98
C LYS A 387 6.05 -0.59 21.37
N THR A 388 7.37 -0.52 21.19
CA THR A 388 8.10 0.71 20.89
C THR A 388 7.86 1.17 19.46
N GLY A 389 7.45 2.43 19.25
CA GLY A 389 7.16 2.98 17.93
C GLY A 389 5.84 2.49 17.30
N THR A 390 5.18 1.52 17.93
CA THR A 390 3.90 0.95 17.47
C THR A 390 2.76 1.32 18.41
N LEU A 391 2.74 0.81 19.65
CA LEU A 391 1.79 1.21 20.68
C LEU A 391 2.18 2.53 21.34
N THR A 392 3.45 2.92 21.23
CA THR A 392 4.01 4.19 21.69
C THR A 392 4.37 5.10 20.53
N TYR A 393 4.66 6.36 20.83
CA TYR A 393 5.09 7.33 19.81
C TYR A 393 6.59 7.22 19.44
N ALA A 394 7.39 6.35 20.10
CA ALA A 394 8.84 6.30 20.01
C ALA A 394 9.49 7.69 20.25
N THR A 395 8.90 8.48 21.13
CA THR A 395 9.41 9.77 21.56
C THR A 395 9.62 9.76 23.06
N PRO A 396 10.62 9.00 23.53
CA PRO A 396 10.88 8.90 24.96
C PRO A 396 11.16 10.28 25.55
N ARG A 397 10.69 10.49 26.77
CA ARG A 397 10.86 11.73 27.53
C ARG A 397 11.28 11.40 28.94
N VAL A 398 12.08 12.28 29.54
CA VAL A 398 12.39 12.21 30.98
C VAL A 398 11.10 12.52 31.76
N ALA A 399 10.60 11.53 32.51
CA ALA A 399 9.40 11.66 33.32
C ALA A 399 9.73 12.25 34.72
N MET A 400 10.81 11.76 35.29
CA MET A 400 11.33 12.26 36.59
C MET A 400 12.81 11.89 36.73
N ILE A 401 13.49 12.58 37.60
CA ILE A 401 14.88 12.33 38.01
C ILE A 401 14.91 12.18 39.51
N GLU A 402 15.36 11.04 39.98
CA GLU A 402 15.52 10.77 41.40
C GLU A 402 17.00 10.80 41.76
N THR A 403 17.41 11.74 42.59
CA THR A 403 18.82 11.90 43.00
C THR A 403 19.11 11.17 44.30
N PHE A 404 20.32 10.69 44.49
CA PHE A 404 20.79 9.96 45.66
C PHE A 404 21.96 10.69 46.29
N GLY A 405 21.97 10.76 47.64
CA GLY A 405 22.84 11.65 48.40
C GLY A 405 22.46 13.13 48.25
N ASP A 406 23.24 14.04 48.81
CA ASP A 406 23.01 15.49 48.69
C ASP A 406 23.43 16.03 47.32
N ARG A 407 22.71 15.62 46.27
CA ARG A 407 22.98 16.02 44.87
C ARG A 407 21.81 16.79 44.28
N GLU A 408 22.13 17.76 43.42
CA GLU A 408 21.14 18.57 42.74
C GLU A 408 20.68 17.91 41.43
N GLU A 409 19.36 17.88 41.20
CA GLU A 409 18.75 17.27 40.03
C GLU A 409 19.28 17.85 38.71
N SER A 410 19.40 19.19 38.64
CA SER A 410 19.89 19.89 37.45
C SER A 410 21.35 19.57 37.12
N GLU A 411 22.20 19.36 38.15
CA GLU A 411 23.59 18.95 37.97
C GLU A 411 23.67 17.51 37.44
N MET A 412 22.86 16.60 37.96
CA MET A 412 22.82 15.21 37.54
C MET A 412 22.29 15.10 36.10
N LEU A 413 21.26 15.85 35.76
CA LEU A 413 20.74 15.88 34.38
C LEU A 413 21.76 16.43 33.38
N ARG A 414 22.44 17.54 33.76
CA ARG A 414 23.50 18.12 32.92
C ARG A 414 24.65 17.16 32.69
N LEU A 415 25.06 16.43 33.73
CA LEU A 415 26.13 15.44 33.65
C LEU A 415 25.71 14.24 32.75
N ALA A 416 24.51 13.74 32.94
CA ALA A 416 23.95 12.67 32.11
C ALA A 416 23.85 13.09 30.65
N ALA A 417 23.33 14.29 30.36
CA ALA A 417 23.21 14.79 28.98
C ALA A 417 24.59 14.94 28.29
N CYS A 418 25.60 15.43 29.05
CA CYS A 418 26.95 15.56 28.52
C CYS A 418 27.59 14.24 28.12
N LEU A 419 27.30 13.14 28.82
CA LEU A 419 27.77 11.79 28.44
C LEU A 419 26.98 11.19 27.29
N GLU A 420 25.66 11.32 27.32
CA GLU A 420 24.73 10.71 26.34
C GLU A 420 24.77 11.40 24.99
N GLU A 421 25.20 12.65 24.86
CA GLU A 421 25.27 13.37 23.58
C GLU A 421 26.20 12.72 22.57
N HIS A 422 27.23 12.00 23.03
CA HIS A 422 28.22 11.36 22.17
C HIS A 422 27.75 10.07 21.51
N TYR A 423 26.70 9.46 22.04
CA TYR A 423 26.14 8.20 21.53
C TYR A 423 24.62 8.27 21.41
N PRO A 424 24.13 8.95 20.37
CA PRO A 424 22.71 9.23 20.23
C PRO A 424 21.90 7.93 20.00
N HIS A 425 21.08 7.60 21.00
CA HIS A 425 20.00 6.61 20.91
C HIS A 425 18.74 7.22 21.54
N SER A 426 17.61 6.55 21.42
CA SER A 426 16.31 7.12 21.77
C SER A 426 16.23 7.66 23.22
N MET A 427 16.78 6.94 24.19
CA MET A 427 16.83 7.38 25.60
C MET A 427 17.86 8.52 25.81
N ALA A 428 19.03 8.43 25.17
CA ALA A 428 20.04 9.49 25.20
C ALA A 428 19.46 10.81 24.68
N ASN A 429 18.77 10.76 23.55
CA ASN A 429 18.11 11.93 22.96
C ASN A 429 17.07 12.56 23.91
N ALA A 430 16.35 11.73 24.69
CA ALA A 430 15.41 12.22 25.69
C ALA A 430 16.10 13.01 26.82
N VAL A 431 17.23 12.49 27.32
CA VAL A 431 18.04 13.16 28.37
C VAL A 431 18.63 14.46 27.86
N VAL A 432 19.21 14.47 26.68
CA VAL A 432 19.78 15.66 26.03
C VAL A 432 18.70 16.71 25.74
N ALA A 433 17.54 16.30 25.26
CA ALA A 433 16.41 17.20 24.99
C ALA A 433 15.91 17.86 26.30
N GLU A 434 15.71 17.09 27.35
CA GLU A 434 15.26 17.59 28.65
C GLU A 434 16.26 18.60 29.25
N ALA A 435 17.57 18.30 29.15
CA ALA A 435 18.61 19.24 29.60
C ALA A 435 18.56 20.56 28.82
N LYS A 436 18.35 20.49 27.50
CA LYS A 436 18.21 21.65 26.61
C LYS A 436 16.95 22.46 26.93
N ASP A 437 15.81 21.80 27.15
CA ASP A 437 14.53 22.44 27.46
C ASP A 437 14.59 23.18 28.83
N ARG A 438 15.36 22.64 29.78
CA ARG A 438 15.65 23.31 31.06
C ARG A 438 16.73 24.39 30.96
N GLY A 439 17.29 24.63 29.78
CA GLY A 439 18.32 25.65 29.54
C GLY A 439 19.67 25.32 30.19
N LEU A 440 19.94 24.03 30.47
CA LEU A 440 21.19 23.58 31.04
C LEU A 440 22.22 23.48 29.90
N SER A 441 23.03 24.54 29.75
CA SER A 441 24.18 24.47 28.85
C SER A 441 25.31 23.67 29.48
N HIS A 442 25.98 22.84 28.69
CA HIS A 442 27.17 22.11 29.11
C HIS A 442 28.35 22.51 28.23
N GLU A 443 29.48 22.77 28.85
CA GLU A 443 30.78 22.74 28.21
C GLU A 443 31.31 21.32 28.39
N GLU A 444 32.09 20.76 27.44
CA GLU A 444 32.69 19.44 27.55
C GLU A 444 33.66 19.39 28.74
N TYR A 445 33.27 18.74 29.86
CA TYR A 445 34.09 18.61 31.09
C TYR A 445 34.71 17.22 31.24
N HIS A 446 34.49 16.30 30.27
CA HIS A 446 34.94 14.93 30.41
C HIS A 446 36.21 14.63 29.61
N SER A 447 36.94 13.61 30.05
CA SER A 447 37.98 12.98 29.29
C SER A 447 37.35 12.06 28.23
N ARG A 448 38.14 11.23 27.56
CA ARG A 448 37.68 10.27 26.57
C ARG A 448 36.49 9.45 27.07
N VAL A 449 35.39 9.44 26.32
CA VAL A 449 34.20 8.64 26.61
C VAL A 449 34.40 7.23 26.04
N GLU A 450 34.20 6.21 26.85
CA GLU A 450 34.23 4.82 26.43
C GLU A 450 32.80 4.27 26.39
N TYR A 451 32.37 3.86 25.21
CA TYR A 451 31.07 3.23 24.99
C TYR A 451 31.21 1.70 25.11
N VAL A 452 30.42 1.10 25.99
CA VAL A 452 30.30 -0.34 26.12
C VAL A 452 29.03 -0.78 25.39
N VAL A 453 29.19 -1.44 24.24
CA VAL A 453 28.08 -1.81 23.34
C VAL A 453 26.97 -2.52 24.11
N ALA A 454 25.74 -2.03 23.97
CA ALA A 454 24.51 -2.52 24.60
C ALA A 454 24.42 -2.43 26.15
N HIS A 455 25.40 -1.80 26.84
CA HIS A 455 25.44 -1.75 28.30
C HIS A 455 25.37 -0.31 28.84
N GLY A 456 26.20 0.60 28.36
CA GLY A 456 26.24 1.98 28.86
C GLY A 456 27.51 2.75 28.49
N ILE A 457 27.72 3.84 29.14
CA ILE A 457 28.81 4.77 28.89
C ILE A 457 29.63 4.92 30.17
N SER A 458 30.97 4.88 30.06
CA SER A 458 31.93 5.17 31.14
C SER A 458 32.84 6.32 30.71
N SER A 459 33.07 7.27 31.62
CA SER A 459 33.98 8.39 31.41
C SER A 459 34.62 8.86 32.72
N THR A 460 35.54 9.80 32.65
CA THR A 460 36.11 10.50 33.82
C THR A 460 35.78 11.98 33.72
N VAL A 461 35.08 12.48 34.73
CA VAL A 461 34.72 13.90 34.87
C VAL A 461 35.35 14.44 36.15
N GLU A 462 36.14 15.50 36.04
CA GLU A 462 36.89 16.09 37.17
C GLU A 462 37.71 15.08 37.99
N GLY A 463 38.28 14.09 37.35
CA GLY A 463 39.08 13.03 37.98
C GLY A 463 38.26 11.94 38.68
N LYS A 464 36.92 11.97 38.61
CA LYS A 464 36.02 10.94 39.15
C LYS A 464 35.48 10.08 38.03
N LYS A 465 35.46 8.76 38.23
CA LYS A 465 34.82 7.83 37.25
C LYS A 465 33.31 8.04 37.30
N VAL A 466 32.71 8.30 36.15
CA VAL A 466 31.27 8.47 35.97
C VAL A 466 30.77 7.42 34.97
N ILE A 467 29.66 6.78 35.33
CA ILE A 467 29.07 5.69 34.57
C ILE A 467 27.58 5.98 34.42
N ILE A 468 27.05 5.81 33.20
CA ILE A 468 25.63 5.90 32.93
C ILE A 468 25.19 4.70 32.08
N GLY A 469 24.10 4.04 32.43
CA GLY A 469 23.64 2.87 31.69
C GLY A 469 22.53 2.06 32.36
N SER A 470 22.38 0.82 31.93
CA SER A 470 21.40 -0.13 32.46
C SER A 470 21.72 -0.59 33.90
N ALA A 471 20.75 -1.18 34.59
CA ALA A 471 20.96 -1.77 35.91
C ALA A 471 22.06 -2.84 35.91
N HIS A 472 22.06 -3.74 34.91
CA HIS A 472 23.07 -4.78 34.74
C HIS A 472 24.46 -4.17 34.64
N PHE A 473 24.66 -3.20 33.76
CA PHE A 473 25.96 -2.54 33.59
C PHE A 473 26.44 -1.85 34.83
N VAL A 474 25.56 -1.11 35.50
CA VAL A 474 25.94 -0.27 36.66
C VAL A 474 26.19 -1.10 37.92
N PHE A 475 25.32 -2.09 38.20
CA PHE A 475 25.38 -2.83 39.48
C PHE A 475 26.13 -4.18 39.35
N GLU A 476 26.02 -4.89 38.22
CA GLU A 476 26.65 -6.21 38.07
C GLU A 476 28.05 -6.12 37.44
N ASP A 477 28.20 -5.39 36.32
CA ASP A 477 29.49 -5.28 35.65
C ASP A 477 30.45 -4.32 36.37
N GLU A 478 29.97 -3.15 36.78
CA GLU A 478 30.78 -2.07 37.38
C GLU A 478 30.71 -2.05 38.90
N GLY A 479 29.85 -2.86 39.52
CA GLY A 479 29.80 -3.08 40.96
C GLY A 479 29.44 -1.83 41.79
N CYS A 480 28.65 -0.91 41.20
CA CYS A 480 28.21 0.30 41.91
C CYS A 480 27.22 -0.05 43.03
N VAL A 481 27.23 0.77 44.10
CA VAL A 481 26.40 0.55 45.29
C VAL A 481 25.40 1.69 45.47
N ILE A 482 24.27 1.37 46.11
CA ILE A 482 23.28 2.35 46.53
C ILE A 482 23.79 3.02 47.82
N PRO A 483 23.64 4.34 48.01
CA PRO A 483 24.03 5.02 49.25
C PRO A 483 23.33 4.43 50.49
N GLU A 484 24.06 4.29 51.59
CA GLU A 484 23.52 3.76 52.86
C GLU A 484 22.28 4.51 53.31
N GLY A 485 21.18 3.80 53.59
CA GLY A 485 19.93 4.38 54.08
C GLY A 485 18.96 4.85 52.98
N GLU A 486 19.34 4.75 51.69
CA GLU A 486 18.49 5.18 50.57
C GLU A 486 17.88 4.00 49.77
N GLU A 487 18.03 2.76 50.26
CA GLU A 487 17.46 1.59 49.63
C GLU A 487 15.92 1.62 49.50
N ALA A 488 15.27 2.24 50.52
CA ALA A 488 13.81 2.43 50.48
C ALA A 488 13.39 3.36 49.33
N LYS A 489 14.17 4.42 49.08
CA LYS A 489 13.97 5.36 47.96
C LYS A 489 14.18 4.70 46.61
N PHE A 490 15.24 3.90 46.50
CA PHE A 490 15.51 3.12 45.27
C PHE A 490 14.39 2.12 44.97
N ASN A 491 13.89 1.41 45.98
CA ASN A 491 12.81 0.45 45.82
C ASN A 491 11.44 1.09 45.56
N ALA A 492 11.28 2.37 45.82
CA ALA A 492 10.07 3.16 45.58
C ALA A 492 10.04 3.76 44.14
N LEU A 493 11.09 3.55 43.31
CA LEU A 493 11.09 4.04 41.93
C LEU A 493 9.93 3.43 41.15
N PRO A 494 9.21 4.26 40.36
CA PRO A 494 8.07 3.79 39.56
C PRO A 494 8.50 2.73 38.56
N ALA A 495 7.86 1.57 38.62
CA ALA A 495 8.23 0.40 37.81
C ALA A 495 7.77 0.51 36.36
N GLU A 496 6.87 1.43 36.03
CA GLU A 496 6.34 1.71 34.70
C GLU A 496 7.33 2.44 33.79
N TYR A 497 8.39 3.06 34.35
CA TYR A 497 9.40 3.77 33.58
C TYR A 497 10.61 2.90 33.28
N SER A 498 11.28 3.20 32.16
CA SER A 498 12.64 2.70 31.91
C SER A 498 13.63 3.52 32.71
N HIS A 499 14.53 2.84 33.42
CA HIS A 499 15.49 3.50 34.32
C HIS A 499 16.88 3.56 33.67
N LEU A 500 17.47 4.75 33.68
CA LEU A 500 18.85 5.00 33.31
C LEU A 500 19.61 5.42 34.58
N TYR A 501 20.61 4.62 34.94
CA TYR A 501 21.32 4.77 36.19
C TYR A 501 22.61 5.56 36.02
N LEU A 502 22.81 6.62 36.77
CA LEU A 502 24.01 7.46 36.80
C LEU A 502 24.78 7.22 38.10
N CYS A 503 26.02 6.77 37.99
CA CYS A 503 26.91 6.54 39.14
C CYS A 503 28.16 7.39 39.07
N ILE A 504 28.64 7.86 40.21
CA ILE A 504 29.85 8.63 40.35
C ILE A 504 30.75 7.96 41.39
N SER A 505 31.98 7.61 41.01
CA SER A 505 32.98 6.94 41.88
C SER A 505 32.44 5.66 42.54
N GLY A 506 31.66 4.86 41.81
CA GLY A 506 31.11 3.59 42.29
C GLY A 506 29.86 3.70 43.17
N VAL A 507 29.27 4.88 43.33
CA VAL A 507 28.06 5.10 44.13
C VAL A 507 26.95 5.69 43.25
N LEU A 508 25.74 5.17 43.38
CA LEU A 508 24.58 5.66 42.67
C LEU A 508 24.32 7.14 42.96
N ALA A 509 24.24 7.94 41.92
CA ALA A 509 24.09 9.39 42.00
C ALA A 509 22.71 9.88 41.65
N ALA A 510 22.13 9.29 40.61
CA ALA A 510 20.78 9.58 40.18
C ALA A 510 20.20 8.41 39.35
N VAL A 511 18.88 8.34 39.30
CA VAL A 511 18.13 7.51 38.39
C VAL A 511 17.24 8.40 37.55
N ILE A 512 17.45 8.36 36.24
CA ILE A 512 16.62 9.09 35.24
C ILE A 512 15.55 8.15 34.78
N CYS A 513 14.31 8.45 35.12
CA CYS A 513 13.15 7.68 34.74
C CYS A 513 12.64 8.19 33.38
N ILE A 514 12.63 7.33 32.40
CA ILE A 514 12.25 7.66 31.03
C ILE A 514 10.95 6.96 30.69
N SER A 515 9.97 7.72 30.24
CA SER A 515 8.70 7.22 29.72
C SER A 515 8.67 7.33 28.21
N ASP A 516 8.17 6.29 27.54
CA ASP A 516 7.78 6.37 26.13
C ASP A 516 6.24 6.42 26.09
N PRO A 517 5.67 7.59 25.78
CA PRO A 517 4.23 7.80 25.93
C PRO A 517 3.44 6.90 25.00
N LEU A 518 2.45 6.22 25.56
CA LEU A 518 1.49 5.43 24.81
C LEU A 518 0.67 6.32 23.87
N ARG A 519 0.30 5.77 22.73
CA ARG A 519 -0.63 6.42 21.81
C ARG A 519 -2.00 6.52 22.48
N LYS A 520 -2.60 7.70 22.44
CA LYS A 520 -3.88 7.98 23.09
C LYS A 520 -5.00 7.07 22.63
N GLU A 521 -4.96 6.69 21.36
CA GLU A 521 -5.93 5.82 20.72
C GLU A 521 -5.67 4.32 20.91
N ALA A 522 -4.54 3.88 21.46
CA ALA A 522 -4.12 2.48 21.51
C ALA A 522 -5.19 1.56 22.14
N LYS A 523 -5.69 1.94 23.31
CA LYS A 523 -6.73 1.17 24.02
C LYS A 523 -8.02 1.02 23.22
N ASP A 524 -8.47 2.10 22.61
CA ASP A 524 -9.72 2.10 21.85
C ASP A 524 -9.56 1.36 20.52
N ALA A 525 -8.39 1.48 19.87
CA ALA A 525 -8.06 0.73 18.66
C ALA A 525 -8.02 -0.78 18.93
N ILE A 526 -7.41 -1.24 20.04
CA ILE A 526 -7.40 -2.65 20.44
C ILE A 526 -8.83 -3.17 20.67
N ARG A 527 -9.66 -2.41 21.39
CA ARG A 527 -11.07 -2.76 21.59
C ARG A 527 -11.83 -2.85 20.26
N ALA A 528 -11.59 -1.91 19.33
CA ALA A 528 -12.21 -1.93 18.01
C ALA A 528 -11.74 -3.11 17.16
N LEU A 529 -10.46 -3.53 17.25
CA LEU A 529 -9.95 -4.72 16.58
C LEU A 529 -10.66 -6.00 17.09
N HIS A 530 -10.87 -6.14 18.40
CA HIS A 530 -11.69 -7.23 18.95
C HIS A 530 -13.13 -7.20 18.41
N ALA A 531 -13.76 -6.02 18.35
CA ALA A 531 -15.09 -5.87 17.77
C ALA A 531 -15.13 -6.26 16.28
N CYS A 532 -14.03 -6.10 15.55
CA CYS A 532 -13.87 -6.57 14.17
C CYS A 532 -13.50 -8.04 14.03
N GLY A 533 -13.49 -8.82 15.14
CA GLY A 533 -13.32 -10.27 15.14
C GLY A 533 -11.90 -10.79 15.31
N ILE A 534 -10.94 -9.96 15.73
CA ILE A 534 -9.64 -10.43 16.21
C ILE A 534 -9.87 -11.11 17.57
N LYS A 535 -9.40 -12.36 17.72
CA LYS A 535 -9.63 -13.18 18.90
C LYS A 535 -8.59 -13.00 19.98
N LYS A 536 -7.35 -12.65 19.56
CA LYS A 536 -6.19 -12.57 20.44
C LYS A 536 -5.31 -11.39 20.03
N VAL A 537 -5.06 -10.49 20.98
CA VAL A 537 -4.13 -9.38 20.84
C VAL A 537 -2.96 -9.60 21.78
N VAL A 538 -1.74 -9.60 21.24
CA VAL A 538 -0.49 -9.87 21.97
C VAL A 538 0.42 -8.66 21.87
N MET A 539 1.05 -8.29 22.98
CA MET A 539 2.12 -7.29 23.00
C MET A 539 3.47 -7.98 23.25
N MET A 540 4.49 -7.61 22.48
CA MET A 540 5.86 -8.06 22.67
C MET A 540 6.79 -6.86 22.85
N THR A 541 7.72 -6.96 23.80
CA THR A 541 8.66 -5.89 24.11
C THR A 541 9.99 -6.44 24.66
N GLY A 542 11.08 -5.72 24.38
CA GLY A 542 12.37 -5.96 25.02
C GLY A 542 12.46 -5.39 26.46
N ASP A 543 11.45 -4.66 26.91
CA ASP A 543 11.43 -4.08 28.26
C ASP A 543 11.33 -5.14 29.34
N ASN A 544 11.66 -4.75 30.57
CA ASN A 544 11.49 -5.60 31.73
C ASN A 544 10.00 -5.96 31.97
N ARG A 545 9.78 -7.06 32.67
CA ARG A 545 8.44 -7.61 32.92
C ARG A 545 7.47 -6.63 33.60
N LYS A 546 7.96 -5.80 34.54
CA LYS A 546 7.10 -4.88 35.32
C LYS A 546 6.56 -3.76 34.42
N THR A 547 7.42 -3.16 33.60
CA THR A 547 7.02 -2.14 32.62
C THR A 547 6.06 -2.73 31.59
N ALA A 548 6.34 -3.93 31.07
CA ALA A 548 5.49 -4.59 30.10
C ALA A 548 4.09 -4.90 30.66
N GLU A 549 3.99 -5.35 31.92
CA GLU A 549 2.73 -5.64 32.61
C GLU A 549 1.89 -4.37 32.81
N ALA A 550 2.50 -3.27 33.21
CA ALA A 550 1.81 -2.00 33.39
C ALA A 550 1.22 -1.49 32.06
N VAL A 551 2.01 -1.51 30.99
CA VAL A 551 1.56 -1.11 29.63
C VAL A 551 0.47 -2.04 29.13
N ALA A 552 0.62 -3.36 29.26
CA ALA A 552 -0.37 -4.35 28.84
C ALA A 552 -1.73 -4.14 29.52
N ALA A 553 -1.74 -3.86 30.82
CA ALA A 553 -2.95 -3.56 31.57
C ALA A 553 -3.61 -2.24 31.12
N GLU A 554 -2.83 -1.24 30.78
CA GLU A 554 -3.34 0.06 30.34
C GLU A 554 -3.99 -0.02 28.97
N VAL A 555 -3.33 -0.68 28.00
CA VAL A 555 -3.84 -0.79 26.61
C VAL A 555 -4.89 -1.90 26.46
N GLY A 556 -4.90 -2.90 27.34
CA GLY A 556 -5.90 -3.97 27.38
C GLY A 556 -5.64 -5.08 26.37
N VAL A 557 -4.38 -5.49 26.19
CA VAL A 557 -4.01 -6.68 25.41
C VAL A 557 -4.32 -7.97 26.17
N ASP A 558 -4.53 -9.08 25.45
CA ASP A 558 -4.87 -10.39 26.06
C ASP A 558 -3.64 -11.08 26.66
N GLU A 559 -2.48 -10.94 26.01
CA GLU A 559 -1.22 -11.53 26.45
C GLU A 559 -0.07 -10.53 26.21
N PHE A 560 0.97 -10.62 27.04
CA PHE A 560 2.21 -9.88 26.81
C PHE A 560 3.43 -10.74 27.05
N TYR A 561 4.51 -10.42 26.34
CA TYR A 561 5.83 -11.04 26.49
C TYR A 561 6.87 -9.93 26.66
N ALA A 562 7.60 -10.02 27.76
CA ALA A 562 8.67 -9.09 28.14
C ALA A 562 10.04 -9.70 27.89
N GLU A 563 11.08 -8.84 27.79
CA GLU A 563 12.49 -9.26 27.61
C GLU A 563 12.70 -10.14 26.38
N VAL A 564 11.94 -9.84 25.29
CA VAL A 564 11.88 -10.64 24.07
C VAL A 564 12.90 -10.12 23.07
N LEU A 565 13.75 -11.01 22.56
CA LEU A 565 14.65 -10.72 21.47
C LEU A 565 13.91 -10.79 20.10
N PRO A 566 14.43 -10.16 19.05
CA PRO A 566 13.81 -10.19 17.71
C PRO A 566 13.55 -11.62 17.19
N GLU A 567 14.45 -12.55 17.44
CA GLU A 567 14.31 -13.97 17.06
C GLU A 567 13.16 -14.67 17.80
N ASP A 568 12.93 -14.32 19.07
CA ASP A 568 11.86 -14.91 19.87
C ASP A 568 10.48 -14.46 19.37
N LYS A 569 10.37 -13.22 18.88
CA LYS A 569 9.15 -12.72 18.23
C LYS A 569 8.81 -13.57 17.00
N ALA A 570 9.79 -13.83 16.14
CA ALA A 570 9.59 -14.67 14.96
C ALA A 570 9.22 -16.11 15.33
N ASN A 571 9.87 -16.67 16.37
CA ASN A 571 9.59 -18.02 16.86
C ASN A 571 8.18 -18.16 17.45
N PHE A 572 7.68 -17.13 18.13
CA PHE A 572 6.31 -17.09 18.62
C PHE A 572 5.31 -17.11 17.45
N ILE A 573 5.52 -16.25 16.45
CA ILE A 573 4.67 -16.18 15.26
C ILE A 573 4.65 -17.52 14.53
N ARG A 574 5.79 -18.17 14.38
CA ARG A 574 5.89 -19.50 13.75
C ARG A 574 5.04 -20.54 14.50
N ARG A 575 5.12 -20.57 15.81
CA ARG A 575 4.30 -21.48 16.66
C ARG A 575 2.80 -21.21 16.52
N GLU A 576 2.37 -19.96 16.49
CA GLU A 576 0.96 -19.61 16.27
C GLU A 576 0.48 -20.08 14.88
N LYS A 577 1.32 -19.92 13.85
CA LYS A 577 1.02 -20.41 12.48
C LYS A 577 0.95 -21.94 12.41
N GLU A 578 1.84 -22.66 13.10
CA GLU A 578 1.82 -24.12 13.20
C GLU A 578 0.55 -24.64 13.88
N MET A 579 -0.04 -23.87 14.79
CA MET A 579 -1.36 -24.12 15.38
C MET A 579 -2.53 -23.80 14.44
N GLY A 580 -2.26 -23.39 13.19
CA GLY A 580 -3.26 -23.07 12.17
C GLY A 580 -3.87 -21.67 12.28
N ARG A 581 -3.30 -20.78 13.07
CA ARG A 581 -3.76 -19.40 13.22
C ARG A 581 -3.19 -18.49 12.13
N THR A 582 -3.97 -17.51 11.73
CA THR A 582 -3.52 -16.43 10.84
C THR A 582 -3.08 -15.24 11.69
N VAL A 583 -1.80 -14.89 11.60
CA VAL A 583 -1.16 -13.91 12.48
C VAL A 583 -0.80 -12.66 11.70
N ILE A 584 -1.21 -11.49 12.21
CA ILE A 584 -0.72 -10.18 11.80
C ILE A 584 0.39 -9.77 12.78
N MET A 585 1.55 -9.38 12.29
CA MET A 585 2.59 -8.71 13.09
C MET A 585 2.60 -7.22 12.74
N VAL A 586 2.56 -6.37 13.76
CA VAL A 586 2.58 -4.92 13.62
C VAL A 586 3.80 -4.37 14.35
N GLY A 587 4.67 -3.67 13.64
CA GLY A 587 5.91 -3.13 14.17
C GLY A 587 6.39 -1.89 13.42
N ASP A 588 7.49 -1.30 13.87
CA ASP A 588 8.17 -0.16 13.21
C ASP A 588 9.12 -0.60 12.09
N GLY A 589 9.46 -1.88 12.03
CA GLY A 589 10.18 -2.56 10.96
C GLY A 589 11.70 -2.56 11.06
N VAL A 590 12.31 -1.84 11.97
CA VAL A 590 13.79 -1.84 12.10
C VAL A 590 14.24 -3.09 12.86
N ASN A 591 13.71 -3.31 14.05
CA ASN A 591 14.05 -4.45 14.90
C ASN A 591 13.16 -5.67 14.67
N ASP A 592 12.00 -5.47 14.06
CA ASP A 592 10.96 -6.50 13.90
C ASP A 592 10.98 -7.21 12.54
N SER A 593 11.97 -6.91 11.70
CA SER A 593 12.09 -7.47 10.35
C SER A 593 11.91 -9.00 10.28
N PRO A 594 12.53 -9.81 11.16
CA PRO A 594 12.32 -11.25 11.16
C PRO A 594 10.89 -11.67 11.50
N ALA A 595 10.25 -10.95 12.44
CA ALA A 595 8.89 -11.21 12.87
C ALA A 595 7.86 -10.79 11.81
N LEU A 596 8.06 -9.62 11.17
CA LEU A 596 7.24 -9.12 10.07
C LEU A 596 7.27 -10.10 8.89
N SER A 597 8.46 -10.60 8.54
CA SER A 597 8.63 -11.57 7.44
C SER A 597 8.04 -12.94 7.74
N GLU A 598 8.09 -13.41 9.00
CA GLU A 598 7.55 -14.70 9.42
C GLU A 598 6.01 -14.68 9.50
N ALA A 599 5.38 -13.53 9.74
CA ALA A 599 3.94 -13.39 9.92
C ALA A 599 3.14 -13.82 8.68
N SER A 600 1.83 -14.09 8.85
CA SER A 600 0.93 -14.25 7.72
C SER A 600 0.74 -12.92 6.97
N VAL A 601 0.82 -11.82 7.72
CA VAL A 601 0.89 -10.45 7.21
C VAL A 601 1.77 -9.61 8.13
N GLY A 602 2.83 -9.04 7.59
CA GLY A 602 3.64 -8.03 8.26
C GLY A 602 3.10 -6.62 7.97
N VAL A 603 2.81 -5.85 9.00
CA VAL A 603 2.31 -4.47 8.90
C VAL A 603 3.30 -3.53 9.55
N ALA A 604 3.85 -2.59 8.79
CA ALA A 604 4.71 -1.54 9.31
C ALA A 604 3.92 -0.25 9.53
N ILE A 605 4.05 0.34 10.73
CA ILE A 605 3.44 1.62 11.10
C ILE A 605 4.51 2.71 11.15
N ASN A 606 4.11 3.93 10.78
CA ASN A 606 4.91 5.15 10.90
C ASN A 606 6.28 5.04 10.22
N THR A 607 6.27 4.80 8.93
CA THR A 607 7.40 4.40 8.11
C THR A 607 8.50 5.47 7.96
N GLY A 608 9.13 5.87 9.06
CA GLY A 608 10.39 6.63 9.00
C GLY A 608 11.52 5.83 8.37
N ALA A 609 11.54 4.49 8.59
CA ALA A 609 12.56 3.60 8.06
C ALA A 609 12.13 2.97 6.72
N ALA A 610 12.96 3.14 5.70
CA ALA A 610 12.71 2.55 4.38
C ALA A 610 12.76 1.01 4.39
N ILE A 611 13.55 0.42 5.29
CA ILE A 611 13.64 -1.04 5.52
C ILE A 611 12.26 -1.61 5.90
N ALA A 612 11.52 -0.94 6.75
CA ALA A 612 10.19 -1.38 7.14
C ALA A 612 9.23 -1.48 5.95
N ARG A 613 9.27 -0.50 5.04
CA ARG A 613 8.46 -0.51 3.81
C ARG A 613 8.80 -1.63 2.86
N GLU A 614 10.09 -1.99 2.79
CA GLU A 614 10.57 -3.05 1.90
C GLU A 614 10.12 -4.44 2.39
N ILE A 615 10.22 -4.69 3.68
CA ILE A 615 9.98 -6.01 4.29
C ILE A 615 8.49 -6.23 4.55
N ALA A 616 7.76 -5.22 5.05
CA ALA A 616 6.35 -5.37 5.39
C ALA A 616 5.47 -5.58 4.14
N ASP A 617 4.45 -6.41 4.28
CA ASP A 617 3.44 -6.68 3.25
C ASP A 617 2.44 -5.53 3.11
N ILE A 618 2.21 -4.82 4.20
CA ILE A 618 1.32 -3.66 4.30
C ILE A 618 2.05 -2.56 5.07
N THR A 619 1.93 -1.32 4.60
CA THR A 619 2.48 -0.15 5.29
C THR A 619 1.36 0.84 5.59
N VAL A 620 1.34 1.33 6.83
CA VAL A 620 0.41 2.34 7.33
C VAL A 620 1.21 3.62 7.58
N ALA A 621 1.03 4.62 6.72
CA ALA A 621 1.75 5.89 6.81
C ALA A 621 1.07 6.89 7.77
N ALA A 622 -0.16 6.63 8.18
CA ALA A 622 -0.86 7.44 9.17
C ALA A 622 -0.28 7.22 10.58
N GLY A 623 -0.25 8.29 11.36
CA GLY A 623 0.18 8.22 12.76
C GLY A 623 -0.89 7.65 13.71
N ASP A 624 -1.96 7.04 13.22
CA ASP A 624 -3.12 6.59 13.99
C ASP A 624 -3.32 5.07 13.86
N LEU A 625 -3.44 4.39 15.01
CA LEU A 625 -3.70 2.96 15.07
C LEU A 625 -5.10 2.57 14.56
N TYR A 626 -6.03 3.50 14.48
CA TYR A 626 -7.36 3.24 13.89
C TYR A 626 -7.31 2.82 12.42
N GLU A 627 -6.23 3.13 11.70
CA GLU A 627 -6.06 2.66 10.33
C GLU A 627 -5.90 1.14 10.23
N LEU A 628 -5.46 0.46 11.30
CA LEU A 628 -5.49 -1.01 11.37
C LEU A 628 -6.94 -1.54 11.45
N VAL A 629 -7.81 -0.84 12.14
CA VAL A 629 -9.25 -1.17 12.19
C VAL A 629 -9.87 -0.96 10.81
N THR A 630 -9.56 0.17 10.16
CA THR A 630 -9.99 0.47 8.78
C THR A 630 -9.50 -0.61 7.82
N LEU A 631 -8.23 -1.01 7.90
CA LEU A 631 -7.65 -2.10 7.10
C LEU A 631 -8.42 -3.42 7.29
N ARG A 632 -8.74 -3.77 8.55
CA ARG A 632 -9.52 -4.98 8.86
C ARG A 632 -10.93 -4.92 8.29
N GLN A 633 -11.60 -3.78 8.40
CA GLN A 633 -12.93 -3.55 7.86
C GLN A 633 -12.94 -3.63 6.32
N LEU A 634 -12.01 -2.96 5.64
CA LEU A 634 -11.83 -3.02 4.18
C LEU A 634 -11.59 -4.46 3.70
N SER A 635 -10.69 -5.17 4.38
CA SER A 635 -10.36 -6.55 4.04
C SER A 635 -11.55 -7.49 4.19
N THR A 636 -12.32 -7.35 5.27
CA THR A 636 -13.54 -8.14 5.52
C THR A 636 -14.63 -7.81 4.50
N ALA A 637 -14.83 -6.53 4.18
CA ALA A 637 -15.80 -6.08 3.18
C ALA A 637 -15.43 -6.55 1.77
N LEU A 638 -14.13 -6.57 1.42
CA LEU A 638 -13.63 -7.14 0.17
C LEU A 638 -14.00 -8.62 0.04
N MET A 639 -13.71 -9.42 1.08
CA MET A 639 -14.04 -10.86 1.04
C MET A 639 -15.55 -11.10 0.95
N ALA A 640 -16.34 -10.31 1.66
CA ALA A 640 -17.80 -10.36 1.55
C ALA A 640 -18.29 -10.00 0.12
N ARG A 641 -17.67 -8.98 -0.52
CA ARG A 641 -17.96 -8.61 -1.92
C ARG A 641 -17.61 -9.72 -2.89
N ILE A 642 -16.42 -10.32 -2.77
CA ILE A 642 -15.96 -11.45 -3.59
C ILE A 642 -16.95 -12.62 -3.50
N HIS A 643 -17.35 -13.02 -2.30
CA HIS A 643 -18.30 -14.12 -2.10
C HIS A 643 -19.71 -13.79 -2.63
N ARG A 644 -20.15 -12.55 -2.51
CA ARG A 644 -21.45 -12.10 -3.06
C ARG A 644 -21.44 -12.10 -4.58
N ASN A 645 -20.38 -11.57 -5.20
CA ASN A 645 -20.19 -11.57 -6.64
C ASN A 645 -20.19 -12.99 -7.18
N TYR A 646 -19.43 -13.89 -6.54
CA TYR A 646 -19.39 -15.31 -6.91
C TYR A 646 -20.78 -15.94 -6.92
N ARG A 647 -21.54 -15.81 -5.84
CA ARG A 647 -22.91 -16.38 -5.73
C ARG A 647 -23.85 -15.79 -6.78
N PHE A 648 -23.75 -14.51 -7.05
CA PHE A 648 -24.58 -13.84 -8.06
C PHE A 648 -24.21 -14.35 -9.47
N ILE A 649 -22.93 -14.41 -9.83
CA ILE A 649 -22.47 -14.88 -11.15
C ILE A 649 -22.96 -16.31 -11.41
N VAL A 650 -22.75 -17.20 -10.46
CA VAL A 650 -23.15 -18.60 -10.62
C VAL A 650 -24.67 -18.72 -10.73
N GLY A 651 -25.43 -18.07 -9.86
CA GLY A 651 -26.89 -18.13 -9.88
C GLY A 651 -27.51 -17.53 -11.14
N PHE A 652 -27.03 -16.34 -11.54
CA PHE A 652 -27.55 -15.64 -12.73
C PHE A 652 -27.23 -16.40 -14.02
N ASN A 653 -26.01 -16.89 -14.18
CA ASN A 653 -25.62 -17.65 -15.38
C ASN A 653 -26.37 -18.99 -15.45
N LEU A 654 -26.56 -19.68 -14.34
CA LEU A 654 -27.38 -20.89 -14.28
C LEU A 654 -28.82 -20.59 -14.71
N MET A 655 -29.40 -19.48 -14.24
CA MET A 655 -30.74 -19.05 -14.66
C MET A 655 -30.81 -18.80 -16.18
N LEU A 656 -29.80 -18.11 -16.76
CA LEU A 656 -29.74 -17.86 -18.22
C LEU A 656 -29.68 -19.19 -19.02
N ILE A 657 -28.87 -20.14 -18.53
CA ILE A 657 -28.80 -21.49 -19.18
C ILE A 657 -30.16 -22.16 -19.12
N LEU A 658 -30.84 -22.19 -17.97
CA LEU A 658 -32.15 -22.83 -17.84
C LEU A 658 -33.22 -22.20 -18.73
N LEU A 659 -33.25 -20.86 -18.82
CA LEU A 659 -34.17 -20.14 -19.69
C LEU A 659 -33.87 -20.39 -21.17
N GLY A 660 -32.58 -20.50 -21.53
CA GLY A 660 -32.16 -20.82 -22.90
C GLY A 660 -32.50 -22.25 -23.30
N VAL A 661 -32.24 -23.25 -22.44
CA VAL A 661 -32.61 -24.66 -22.66
C VAL A 661 -34.14 -24.82 -22.70
N GLY A 662 -34.86 -24.07 -21.86
CA GLY A 662 -36.32 -23.99 -21.91
C GLY A 662 -36.87 -23.37 -23.21
N GLY A 663 -36.04 -22.69 -23.97
CA GLY A 663 -36.44 -22.01 -25.22
C GLY A 663 -37.15 -20.68 -25.01
N ILE A 664 -37.08 -20.12 -23.77
CA ILE A 664 -37.71 -18.86 -23.40
C ILE A 664 -36.91 -17.67 -23.97
N ILE A 665 -35.58 -17.77 -23.96
CA ILE A 665 -34.68 -16.73 -24.48
C ILE A 665 -33.80 -17.29 -25.61
N GLN A 666 -33.45 -16.44 -26.56
CA GLN A 666 -32.54 -16.81 -27.66
C GLN A 666 -31.07 -16.77 -27.18
N PRO A 667 -30.17 -17.57 -27.80
CA PRO A 667 -28.73 -17.59 -27.47
C PRO A 667 -28.06 -16.20 -27.49
N THR A 668 -28.40 -15.36 -28.46
CA THR A 668 -27.90 -14.00 -28.61
C THR A 668 -28.38 -13.08 -27.49
N THR A 669 -29.62 -13.24 -27.03
CA THR A 669 -30.17 -12.49 -25.86
C THR A 669 -29.52 -12.97 -24.61
N SER A 670 -29.29 -14.27 -24.43
CA SER A 670 -28.57 -14.84 -23.29
C SER A 670 -27.15 -14.30 -23.21
N ALA A 671 -26.40 -14.27 -24.33
CA ALA A 671 -25.07 -13.70 -24.42
C ALA A 671 -25.05 -12.20 -24.09
N LEU A 672 -26.03 -11.43 -24.56
CA LEU A 672 -26.15 -10.00 -24.24
C LEU A 672 -26.37 -9.78 -22.74
N LEU A 673 -27.32 -10.51 -22.14
CA LEU A 673 -27.61 -10.41 -20.71
C LEU A 673 -26.41 -10.84 -19.85
N HIS A 674 -25.70 -11.89 -20.27
CA HIS A 674 -24.46 -12.33 -19.65
C HIS A 674 -23.39 -11.21 -19.66
N ASN A 675 -23.11 -10.60 -20.83
CA ASN A 675 -22.14 -9.51 -20.94
C ASN A 675 -22.55 -8.27 -20.13
N MET A 676 -23.84 -7.92 -20.12
CA MET A 676 -24.36 -6.81 -19.30
C MET A 676 -24.22 -7.10 -17.80
N SER A 677 -24.46 -8.34 -17.37
CA SER A 677 -24.28 -8.73 -15.96
C SER A 677 -22.81 -8.66 -15.55
N THR A 678 -21.90 -9.15 -16.43
CA THR A 678 -20.45 -9.07 -16.22
C THR A 678 -19.98 -7.62 -16.07
N LEU A 679 -20.42 -6.74 -16.96
CA LEU A 679 -20.13 -5.32 -16.87
C LEU A 679 -20.70 -4.70 -15.58
N GLY A 680 -21.97 -4.99 -15.25
CA GLY A 680 -22.61 -4.45 -14.04
C GLY A 680 -21.91 -4.89 -12.75
N ILE A 681 -21.49 -6.16 -12.66
CA ILE A 681 -20.72 -6.67 -11.52
C ILE A 681 -19.33 -6.01 -11.45
N SER A 682 -18.67 -5.86 -12.60
CA SER A 682 -17.34 -5.23 -12.66
C SER A 682 -17.41 -3.75 -12.26
N LEU A 683 -18.38 -3.00 -12.75
CA LEU A 683 -18.60 -1.60 -12.32
C LEU A 683 -18.92 -1.50 -10.84
N LYS A 684 -19.77 -2.39 -10.32
CA LYS A 684 -20.04 -2.46 -8.87
C LYS A 684 -18.80 -2.83 -8.06
N SER A 685 -17.91 -3.65 -8.61
CA SER A 685 -16.65 -4.00 -7.96
C SER A 685 -15.66 -2.84 -7.88
N MET A 686 -15.81 -1.81 -8.71
CA MET A 686 -15.02 -0.58 -8.69
C MET A 686 -15.48 0.44 -7.63
N THR A 687 -16.68 0.28 -7.07
CA THR A 687 -17.18 1.19 -6.03
C THR A 687 -16.49 0.94 -4.70
N ASP A 688 -16.51 1.93 -3.82
CA ASP A 688 -15.93 1.83 -2.50
C ASP A 688 -16.60 0.74 -1.65
N LEU A 689 -15.85 0.17 -0.73
CA LEU A 689 -16.26 -0.95 0.12
C LEU A 689 -16.95 -0.47 1.37
N LEU A 690 -16.39 0.60 1.97
CA LEU A 690 -16.93 1.23 3.17
C LEU A 690 -17.86 2.38 2.77
N PRO A 691 -18.91 2.66 3.56
CA PRO A 691 -19.68 3.87 3.37
C PRO A 691 -18.81 5.09 3.64
N GLU A 692 -18.96 6.15 2.84
CA GLU A 692 -18.37 7.45 3.18
C GLU A 692 -18.77 7.78 4.63
N LYS A 693 -17.78 8.07 5.48
CA LYS A 693 -18.06 8.63 6.81
C LYS A 693 -18.88 9.91 6.55
N ALA A 694 -20.14 9.93 6.99
CA ALA A 694 -20.87 11.19 7.10
C ALA A 694 -19.96 12.10 7.95
N GLU A 695 -19.48 13.20 7.34
CA GLU A 695 -18.76 14.23 8.10
C GLU A 695 -19.75 14.64 9.20
N GLU A 696 -19.46 14.29 10.44
CA GLU A 696 -20.14 14.86 11.58
C GLU A 696 -19.85 16.38 11.53
N GLU A 697 -20.94 17.15 11.30
CA GLU A 697 -20.96 18.61 11.24
C GLU A 697 -20.42 19.24 12.55
#